data_dba814fc2ff1e27f5cbfa97e47b739c9
#
_entry.id   dba814fc2ff1e27f5cbfa97e47b739c9
#
_cell.length_a   1.000
_cell.length_b   1.000
_cell.length_c   1.000
_cell.angle_alpha   90.00
_cell.angle_beta   90.00
_cell.angle_gamma   90.00
#
_symmetry.space_group_name_H-M   'P 1'
#
loop_
_entity.id
_entity.type
_entity.pdbx_description
1 polymer ?
#
loop_
_entity_poly.entity_id
_entity_poly.type
_entity_poly.pdbx_seq_one_letter_code
_entity_poly.pdbx_strand_id
1 'polypeptide(L)'
;MINIFNNTHIRSWGKYILALFGLPTLIGCIQEVPKQTQGNKWELYSTLAYYKYIDRDTLKYKAACFLIENMPYHYSQKRIYNDNDTLKQWLRETDSIYYSIVKGYRMDNFPWDTLWHIKKARREIIEADTLPDPVIDYNMLCDIKELDFDFLTEHIDNAFRVWHESPFACNLTFEEFKEYILPYRSVEGYGFNETGKTYYDLFAKYVMSDSTADLRTTVQYYNAAINNLRDMNGKTHRTRLAGVYDLYSRDFHGCVDVASYGCNILRACGLPVVVEHNICYRSLSGRHYHCSVYNDSTDTWQTFNAESSLPGDGDWAFAETANVYRSTYAAQKDTPPFLKAEGEYVPPVLNDPCIKDVTAYLAKTASISLPFHESTKCNLAYLATYSRDWQGAIPVTWGVIDRSRGEVTFNHAMPGLLYFPIYYPDESYRTFGQPFYIEMEDSVPVIREVPYIDRGDNSRISITLTRKYPRKPNMKRVAEELIGGRFIGSHKGDFSDAVTLLEIKEAPQPALLTYPLSHVGRYKSYRFQASEEHPHAHISMLEWLTSESYGYSNTMLPMRRHVLSPSDTIAVNSEKNLMRLMDAEKWEDMSWKAEYDGNMQTAPSAYPNITLKLKEPQMVTHVRFSPKNADNGICAGDEYELRYWDDGWMSCGTAKAEYEYIEFENVPRGKLYWLVNLSQGKEEMPFVIGEQGLQRFVYYDIMDIEN
;
A
#
# COMPACT_ATOMS: atom_id res chain seq x y z
N MET A 1 50.02 8.63 -28.09
CA MET A 1 49.48 7.39 -28.71
C MET A 1 49.55 6.29 -27.67
N ILE A 2 48.79 6.38 -26.60
CA ILE A 2 48.50 5.32 -25.63
C ILE A 2 47.25 5.81 -24.87
N ASN A 3 46.07 5.40 -25.32
CA ASN A 3 44.83 5.35 -24.53
C ASN A 3 43.67 4.96 -25.45
N ILE A 4 43.62 3.72 -25.86
CA ILE A 4 42.38 3.04 -26.32
C ILE A 4 42.64 1.54 -26.10
N PHE A 5 42.49 1.06 -24.86
CA PHE A 5 42.09 -0.31 -24.57
C PHE A 5 40.86 -0.22 -23.70
N ASN A 6 39.72 -0.53 -24.31
CA ASN A 6 38.43 -0.62 -23.66
C ASN A 6 38.51 -1.62 -22.50
N ASN A 7 38.16 -1.21 -21.30
CA ASN A 7 38.13 -2.04 -20.08
C ASN A 7 37.35 -3.36 -20.23
N THR A 8 36.39 -3.43 -21.15
CA THR A 8 35.60 -4.63 -21.46
C THR A 8 36.44 -5.80 -22.00
N HIS A 9 37.47 -5.54 -22.80
CA HIS A 9 38.36 -6.60 -23.30
C HIS A 9 39.27 -7.18 -22.22
N ILE A 10 39.75 -6.37 -21.27
CA ILE A 10 40.59 -6.85 -20.16
C ILE A 10 39.77 -7.74 -19.20
N ARG A 11 38.52 -7.40 -18.96
CA ARG A 11 37.61 -8.19 -18.12
C ARG A 11 37.30 -9.55 -18.75
N SER A 12 37.00 -9.59 -20.04
CA SER A 12 36.81 -10.84 -20.79
C SER A 12 38.04 -11.74 -20.81
N TRP A 13 39.23 -11.19 -20.96
CA TRP A 13 40.49 -11.91 -20.89
C TRP A 13 40.81 -12.41 -19.46
N GLY A 14 40.37 -11.71 -18.44
CA GLY A 14 40.48 -12.13 -17.04
C GLY A 14 39.79 -13.49 -16.79
N LYS A 15 38.59 -13.72 -17.37
CA LYS A 15 37.91 -15.02 -17.31
C LYS A 15 38.75 -16.15 -17.91
N TYR A 16 39.40 -15.96 -19.07
CA TYR A 16 40.21 -16.96 -19.75
C TYR A 16 41.56 -17.19 -19.06
N ILE A 17 42.16 -16.15 -18.49
CA ILE A 17 43.43 -16.28 -17.72
C ILE A 17 43.19 -17.04 -16.40
N LEU A 18 42.07 -16.79 -15.72
CA LEU A 18 41.70 -17.56 -14.52
C LEU A 18 41.41 -19.04 -14.81
N ALA A 19 40.83 -19.35 -15.98
CA ALA A 19 40.64 -20.73 -16.43
C ALA A 19 41.97 -21.45 -16.74
N LEU A 20 43.02 -20.75 -17.17
CA LEU A 20 44.31 -21.31 -17.55
C LEU A 20 45.31 -21.43 -16.38
N PHE A 21 45.24 -20.57 -15.37
CA PHE A 21 46.22 -20.53 -14.27
C PHE A 21 45.66 -20.86 -12.87
N GLY A 22 44.35 -21.17 -12.74
CA GLY A 22 43.63 -21.09 -11.48
C GLY A 22 43.37 -22.38 -10.71
N LEU A 23 43.70 -23.57 -11.21
CA LEU A 23 43.27 -24.81 -10.53
C LEU A 23 43.89 -25.07 -9.13
N PRO A 24 45.14 -24.71 -8.82
CA PRO A 24 45.66 -24.98 -7.47
C PRO A 24 45.39 -23.88 -6.43
N THR A 25 45.11 -22.64 -6.85
CA THR A 25 44.91 -21.50 -5.95
C THR A 25 43.44 -21.24 -5.60
N LEU A 26 42.51 -21.83 -6.32
CA LEU A 26 41.07 -21.76 -6.11
C LEU A 26 40.59 -22.53 -4.86
N ILE A 27 41.38 -23.48 -4.34
CA ILE A 27 40.98 -24.32 -3.20
C ILE A 27 40.72 -23.49 -1.93
N GLY A 28 41.41 -22.36 -1.74
CA GLY A 28 41.18 -21.45 -0.61
C GLY A 28 39.89 -20.62 -0.67
N CYS A 29 39.41 -20.34 -1.88
CA CYS A 29 38.14 -19.60 -2.09
C CYS A 29 36.91 -20.49 -2.03
N ILE A 30 37.08 -21.82 -2.07
CA ILE A 30 35.97 -22.80 -2.08
C ILE A 30 35.11 -22.73 -0.78
N GLN A 31 35.71 -22.31 0.33
CA GLN A 31 35.00 -22.18 1.61
C GLN A 31 34.09 -20.93 1.69
N GLU A 32 34.29 -19.93 0.83
CA GLU A 32 33.59 -18.65 0.87
C GLU A 32 32.33 -18.61 -0.01
N VAL A 33 32.15 -19.60 -0.89
CA VAL A 33 30.96 -19.70 -1.76
C VAL A 33 29.93 -20.65 -1.14
N PRO A 34 28.69 -20.18 -0.91
CA PRO A 34 27.65 -21.02 -0.31
C PRO A 34 27.37 -22.31 -1.09
N LYS A 35 27.04 -23.39 -0.39
CA LYS A 35 26.79 -24.71 -0.99
C LYS A 35 25.59 -24.75 -1.95
N GLN A 36 24.72 -23.76 -1.90
CA GLN A 36 23.46 -23.66 -2.69
C GLN A 36 23.65 -23.14 -4.13
N THR A 37 24.88 -22.88 -4.57
CA THR A 37 25.25 -22.29 -5.85
C THR A 37 25.08 -23.20 -7.08
N GLN A 38 24.23 -24.20 -7.06
CA GLN A 38 24.10 -25.17 -8.16
C GLN A 38 24.10 -24.48 -9.55
N GLY A 39 25.18 -24.70 -10.31
CA GLY A 39 25.32 -24.21 -11.69
C GLY A 39 26.09 -22.89 -11.86
N ASN A 40 26.13 -21.99 -10.88
CA ASN A 40 26.73 -20.64 -11.01
C ASN A 40 28.09 -20.46 -10.28
N LYS A 41 28.69 -21.53 -9.81
CA LYS A 41 29.90 -21.46 -8.98
C LYS A 41 31.06 -20.74 -9.66
N TRP A 42 31.23 -20.92 -10.97
CA TRP A 42 32.36 -20.35 -11.69
C TRP A 42 32.29 -18.84 -11.81
N GLU A 43 31.11 -18.26 -11.97
CA GLU A 43 30.90 -16.81 -12.03
C GLU A 43 31.27 -16.16 -10.68
N LEU A 44 30.78 -16.75 -9.59
CA LEU A 44 31.04 -16.25 -8.24
C LEU A 44 32.51 -16.41 -7.83
N TYR A 45 33.12 -17.56 -8.13
CA TYR A 45 34.56 -17.78 -7.90
C TYR A 45 35.41 -16.84 -8.74
N SER A 46 35.04 -16.60 -9.99
CA SER A 46 35.76 -15.68 -10.87
C SER A 46 35.73 -14.26 -10.33
N THR A 47 34.62 -13.84 -9.75
CA THR A 47 34.47 -12.52 -9.11
C THR A 47 35.40 -12.39 -7.90
N LEU A 48 35.41 -13.37 -7.00
CA LEU A 48 36.29 -13.37 -5.84
C LEU A 48 37.78 -13.43 -6.24
N ALA A 49 38.13 -14.30 -7.19
CA ALA A 49 39.50 -14.43 -7.67
C ALA A 49 40.00 -13.19 -8.39
N TYR A 50 39.11 -12.50 -9.14
CA TYR A 50 39.43 -11.24 -9.80
C TYR A 50 39.88 -10.19 -8.79
N TYR A 51 39.09 -9.92 -7.78
CA TYR A 51 39.45 -8.90 -6.77
C TYR A 51 40.62 -9.33 -5.89
N LYS A 52 40.76 -10.61 -5.59
CA LYS A 52 41.86 -11.10 -4.76
C LYS A 52 43.21 -11.14 -5.44
N TYR A 53 43.27 -11.52 -6.73
CA TYR A 53 44.51 -11.80 -7.41
C TYR A 53 44.85 -10.87 -8.59
N ILE A 54 43.84 -10.28 -9.24
CA ILE A 54 44.04 -9.42 -10.42
C ILE A 54 43.94 -7.95 -10.04
N ASP A 55 42.79 -7.50 -9.53
CA ASP A 55 42.59 -6.12 -9.08
C ASP A 55 43.37 -5.84 -7.78
N ARG A 56 43.47 -6.85 -6.91
CA ARG A 56 44.20 -6.82 -5.62
C ARG A 56 43.66 -5.76 -4.65
N ASP A 57 42.41 -5.36 -4.81
CA ASP A 57 41.74 -4.46 -3.90
C ASP A 57 41.07 -5.29 -2.77
N THR A 58 41.59 -5.13 -1.56
CA THR A 58 41.11 -5.88 -0.40
C THR A 58 39.68 -5.49 0.00
N LEU A 59 39.28 -4.23 -0.17
CA LEU A 59 37.95 -3.77 0.18
C LEU A 59 36.93 -4.27 -0.84
N LYS A 60 37.24 -4.21 -2.15
CA LYS A 60 36.39 -4.79 -3.19
C LYS A 60 36.24 -6.31 -3.03
N TYR A 61 37.33 -7.00 -2.66
CA TYR A 61 37.25 -8.43 -2.32
C TYR A 61 36.28 -8.70 -1.16
N LYS A 62 36.36 -7.93 -0.06
CA LYS A 62 35.43 -8.04 1.07
C LYS A 62 33.99 -7.69 0.68
N ALA A 63 33.82 -6.71 -0.20
CA ALA A 63 32.51 -6.34 -0.75
C ALA A 63 31.91 -7.48 -1.59
N ALA A 64 32.71 -8.14 -2.44
CA ALA A 64 32.27 -9.30 -3.19
C ALA A 64 31.91 -10.48 -2.27
N CYS A 65 32.70 -10.74 -1.22
CA CYS A 65 32.36 -11.75 -0.19
C CYS A 65 31.02 -11.43 0.47
N PHE A 66 30.82 -10.19 0.92
CA PHE A 66 29.59 -9.75 1.56
C PHE A 66 28.36 -9.96 0.67
N LEU A 67 28.45 -9.58 -0.62
CA LEU A 67 27.35 -9.82 -1.56
C LEU A 67 27.06 -11.30 -1.73
N ILE A 68 28.09 -12.11 -1.99
CA ILE A 68 27.94 -13.56 -2.27
C ILE A 68 27.44 -14.32 -1.04
N GLU A 69 27.89 -13.99 0.17
CA GLU A 69 27.45 -14.63 1.42
C GLU A 69 25.95 -14.43 1.69
N ASN A 70 25.38 -13.28 1.28
CA ASN A 70 23.99 -12.96 1.51
C ASN A 70 23.06 -13.29 0.32
N MET A 71 23.59 -13.55 -0.88
CA MET A 71 22.80 -13.93 -2.06
C MET A 71 21.82 -15.11 -1.86
N PRO A 72 22.07 -16.11 -0.99
CA PRO A 72 21.11 -17.19 -0.77
C PRO A 72 19.76 -16.75 -0.26
N TYR A 73 19.67 -15.56 0.33
CA TYR A 73 18.44 -14.98 0.87
C TYR A 73 17.68 -14.12 -0.15
N HIS A 74 18.28 -13.85 -1.31
CA HIS A 74 17.78 -12.93 -2.32
C HIS A 74 17.24 -13.66 -3.54
N TYR A 75 16.12 -13.14 -4.05
CA TYR A 75 15.46 -13.71 -5.22
C TYR A 75 14.72 -12.66 -6.05
N SER A 76 14.51 -12.98 -7.31
CA SER A 76 13.63 -12.25 -8.23
C SER A 76 12.41 -13.11 -8.57
N GLN A 77 11.27 -12.49 -8.79
CA GLN A 77 10.09 -13.16 -9.34
C GLN A 77 9.99 -12.83 -10.83
N LYS A 78 10.13 -13.85 -11.67
CA LYS A 78 9.91 -13.71 -13.12
C LYS A 78 8.48 -14.09 -13.45
N ARG A 79 7.76 -13.20 -14.12
CA ARG A 79 6.45 -13.52 -14.67
C ARG A 79 6.62 -14.42 -15.89
N ILE A 80 5.91 -15.53 -15.89
CA ILE A 80 5.73 -16.38 -17.05
C ILE A 80 4.27 -16.19 -17.47
N TYR A 81 4.08 -15.63 -18.67
CA TYR A 81 2.77 -15.61 -19.28
C TYR A 81 2.54 -16.97 -19.92
N ASN A 82 1.69 -17.81 -19.30
CA ASN A 82 1.35 -19.10 -19.86
C ASN A 82 0.33 -18.94 -20.99
N ASP A 83 0.59 -19.65 -22.07
CA ASP A 83 -0.32 -20.08 -23.15
C ASP A 83 -0.81 -19.07 -24.20
N ASN A 84 -0.23 -17.89 -24.32
CA ASN A 84 -0.45 -17.08 -25.51
C ASN A 84 0.88 -16.77 -26.21
N ASP A 85 1.25 -17.63 -27.15
CA ASP A 85 2.51 -17.47 -27.89
C ASP A 85 2.57 -16.18 -28.71
N THR A 86 1.42 -15.70 -29.19
CA THR A 86 1.31 -14.41 -29.89
C THR A 86 1.62 -13.25 -28.95
N LEU A 87 1.07 -13.26 -27.74
CA LEU A 87 1.36 -12.24 -26.72
C LEU A 87 2.83 -12.29 -26.30
N LYS A 88 3.38 -13.50 -26.07
CA LYS A 88 4.79 -13.70 -25.71
C LYS A 88 5.73 -13.21 -26.81
N GLN A 89 5.41 -13.49 -28.08
CA GLN A 89 6.19 -13.03 -29.21
C GLN A 89 6.12 -11.51 -29.33
N TRP A 90 4.95 -10.95 -29.24
CA TRP A 90 4.73 -9.51 -29.34
C TRP A 90 5.40 -8.75 -28.18
N LEU A 91 5.33 -9.24 -26.94
CA LEU A 91 6.05 -8.67 -25.81
C LEU A 91 7.56 -8.71 -26.03
N ARG A 92 8.11 -9.84 -26.52
CA ARG A 92 9.55 -9.95 -26.85
C ARG A 92 9.97 -8.98 -27.94
N GLU A 93 9.17 -8.84 -28.99
CA GLU A 93 9.44 -7.92 -30.10
C GLU A 93 9.39 -6.46 -29.64
N THR A 94 8.37 -6.09 -28.88
CA THR A 94 8.24 -4.73 -28.33
C THR A 94 9.28 -4.43 -27.25
N ASP A 95 9.68 -5.40 -26.43
CA ASP A 95 10.78 -5.26 -25.48
C ASP A 95 12.10 -5.07 -26.22
N SER A 96 12.39 -5.86 -27.24
CA SER A 96 13.61 -5.73 -28.04
C SER A 96 13.71 -4.35 -28.71
N ILE A 97 12.62 -3.88 -29.32
CA ILE A 97 12.55 -2.54 -29.92
C ILE A 97 12.77 -1.48 -28.84
N TYR A 98 12.10 -1.61 -27.74
CA TYR A 98 12.19 -0.72 -26.60
C TYR A 98 13.63 -0.64 -26.07
N TYR A 99 14.25 -1.78 -25.76
CA TYR A 99 15.64 -1.85 -25.32
C TYR A 99 16.62 -1.23 -26.34
N SER A 100 16.41 -1.45 -27.63
CA SER A 100 17.24 -0.85 -28.68
C SER A 100 17.15 0.68 -28.69
N ILE A 101 15.95 1.21 -28.46
CA ILE A 101 15.71 2.65 -28.39
C ILE A 101 16.35 3.25 -27.12
N VAL A 102 16.10 2.63 -25.96
CA VAL A 102 16.57 3.18 -24.68
C VAL A 102 18.10 3.15 -24.55
N LYS A 103 18.75 2.06 -24.99
CA LYS A 103 20.22 1.94 -24.94
C LYS A 103 21.00 3.02 -25.71
N GLY A 104 20.39 3.62 -26.71
CA GLY A 104 21.05 4.63 -27.56
C GLY A 104 20.83 6.08 -27.15
N TYR A 105 19.95 6.36 -26.17
CA TYR A 105 19.53 7.73 -25.91
C TYR A 105 19.83 8.17 -24.47
N ARG A 106 20.21 9.43 -24.33
CA ARG A 106 20.24 10.15 -23.05
C ARG A 106 18.90 10.85 -22.82
N MET A 107 18.57 11.15 -21.57
CA MET A 107 17.28 11.73 -21.17
C MET A 107 16.95 13.06 -21.87
N ASP A 108 17.95 13.87 -22.21
CA ASP A 108 17.80 15.14 -22.92
C ASP A 108 17.38 14.98 -24.40
N ASN A 109 17.67 13.82 -25.01
CA ASN A 109 17.35 13.51 -26.40
C ASN A 109 16.47 12.25 -26.50
N PHE A 110 15.69 11.97 -25.48
CA PHE A 110 14.92 10.75 -25.38
C PHE A 110 13.71 10.82 -26.34
N PRO A 111 13.45 9.78 -27.17
CA PRO A 111 12.40 9.80 -28.17
C PRO A 111 11.02 9.52 -27.54
N TRP A 112 10.52 10.46 -26.76
CA TRP A 112 9.27 10.37 -26.00
C TRP A 112 8.06 10.00 -26.86
N ASP A 113 7.93 10.62 -28.04
CA ASP A 113 6.81 10.35 -28.94
C ASP A 113 6.79 8.89 -29.42
N THR A 114 7.97 8.35 -29.74
CA THR A 114 8.10 6.95 -30.17
C THR A 114 7.74 6.00 -29.04
N LEU A 115 8.22 6.28 -27.81
CA LEU A 115 7.89 5.48 -26.65
C LEU A 115 6.42 5.58 -26.27
N TRP A 116 5.83 6.76 -26.38
CA TRP A 116 4.40 6.95 -26.14
C TRP A 116 3.56 6.09 -27.08
N HIS A 117 3.91 6.03 -28.36
CA HIS A 117 3.22 5.18 -29.34
C HIS A 117 3.37 3.69 -29.02
N ILE A 118 4.55 3.24 -28.59
CA ILE A 118 4.77 1.85 -28.17
C ILE A 118 3.95 1.53 -26.91
N LYS A 119 3.96 2.41 -25.91
CA LYS A 119 3.14 2.29 -24.69
C LYS A 119 1.64 2.22 -25.03
N LYS A 120 1.17 3.11 -25.90
CA LYS A 120 -0.24 3.13 -26.33
C LYS A 120 -0.64 1.84 -27.03
N ALA A 121 0.17 1.36 -27.97
CA ALA A 121 -0.09 0.10 -28.66
C ALA A 121 -0.09 -1.11 -27.71
N ARG A 122 0.82 -1.14 -26.74
CA ARG A 122 0.83 -2.16 -25.67
C ARG A 122 -0.45 -2.13 -24.84
N ARG A 123 -0.89 -0.95 -24.43
CA ARG A 123 -2.12 -0.77 -23.66
C ARG A 123 -3.34 -1.26 -24.44
N GLU A 124 -3.47 -0.86 -25.68
CA GLU A 124 -4.58 -1.28 -26.55
C GLU A 124 -4.66 -2.80 -26.74
N ILE A 125 -3.52 -3.50 -26.78
CA ILE A 125 -3.48 -4.97 -26.88
C ILE A 125 -3.81 -5.65 -25.55
N ILE A 126 -3.32 -5.11 -24.43
CA ILE A 126 -3.59 -5.64 -23.08
C ILE A 126 -5.05 -5.39 -22.67
N GLU A 127 -5.62 -4.26 -23.07
CA GLU A 127 -7.01 -3.88 -22.78
C GLU A 127 -8.03 -4.47 -23.81
N ALA A 128 -7.56 -5.03 -24.92
CA ALA A 128 -8.45 -5.72 -25.83
C ALA A 128 -8.97 -7.00 -25.17
N ASP A 129 -10.27 -7.08 -24.94
CA ASP A 129 -11.00 -8.23 -24.35
C ASP A 129 -10.84 -9.57 -25.10
N THR A 130 -9.96 -9.62 -26.06
CA THR A 130 -9.70 -10.80 -26.91
C THR A 130 -8.56 -11.68 -26.40
N LEU A 131 -7.80 -11.24 -25.40
CA LEU A 131 -6.74 -12.03 -24.80
C LEU A 131 -7.23 -12.69 -23.52
N PRO A 132 -7.06 -14.02 -23.36
CA PRO A 132 -7.38 -14.67 -22.09
C PRO A 132 -6.53 -14.04 -20.98
N ASP A 133 -7.12 -13.91 -19.78
CA ASP A 133 -6.41 -13.46 -18.59
C ASP A 133 -5.08 -14.21 -18.46
N PRO A 134 -3.95 -13.52 -18.36
CA PRO A 134 -2.68 -14.19 -18.26
C PRO A 134 -2.65 -15.02 -16.98
N VAL A 135 -2.55 -16.32 -17.09
CA VAL A 135 -2.18 -17.16 -15.94
C VAL A 135 -0.75 -16.79 -15.58
N ILE A 136 -0.62 -16.08 -14.46
CA ILE A 136 0.67 -15.61 -13.99
C ILE A 136 1.27 -16.72 -13.14
N ASP A 137 2.23 -17.43 -13.70
CA ASP A 137 3.11 -18.29 -12.91
C ASP A 137 4.34 -17.49 -12.46
N TYR A 138 4.69 -17.61 -11.18
CA TYR A 138 5.80 -16.90 -10.59
C TYR A 138 6.97 -17.85 -10.38
N ASN A 139 7.93 -17.84 -11.31
CA ASN A 139 9.21 -18.50 -11.06
C ASN A 139 10.09 -17.62 -10.18
N MET A 140 10.48 -18.18 -9.04
CA MET A 140 11.48 -17.56 -8.16
C MET A 140 12.88 -17.86 -8.71
N LEU A 141 13.61 -16.82 -9.07
CA LEU A 141 15.00 -16.90 -9.52
C LEU A 141 15.90 -16.46 -8.36
N CYS A 142 16.65 -17.40 -7.79
CA CYS A 142 17.59 -17.08 -6.72
C CYS A 142 18.82 -16.35 -7.28
N ASP A 143 19.17 -15.21 -6.71
CA ASP A 143 20.27 -14.36 -7.19
C ASP A 143 21.59 -15.11 -7.27
N ILE A 144 21.86 -15.97 -6.31
CA ILE A 144 23.08 -16.81 -6.27
C ILE A 144 23.24 -17.74 -7.46
N LYS A 145 22.15 -18.00 -8.21
CA LYS A 145 22.14 -18.85 -9.40
C LYS A 145 22.17 -18.07 -10.71
N GLU A 146 21.80 -16.80 -10.66
CA GLU A 146 21.53 -15.98 -11.85
C GLU A 146 22.61 -14.93 -12.12
N LEU A 147 23.26 -14.37 -11.05
CA LEU A 147 24.21 -13.29 -11.21
C LEU A 147 25.57 -13.78 -11.73
N ASP A 148 26.07 -13.14 -12.78
CA ASP A 148 27.34 -13.45 -13.41
C ASP A 148 28.48 -12.52 -12.96
N PHE A 149 29.68 -12.86 -13.41
CA PHE A 149 30.91 -12.13 -13.14
C PHE A 149 30.85 -10.69 -13.66
N ASP A 150 30.32 -10.48 -14.86
CA ASP A 150 30.31 -9.16 -15.49
C ASP A 150 29.36 -8.22 -14.74
N PHE A 151 28.17 -8.71 -14.36
CA PHE A 151 27.26 -7.94 -13.53
C PHE A 151 27.90 -7.53 -12.20
N LEU A 152 28.44 -8.51 -11.48
CA LEU A 152 28.99 -8.26 -10.14
C LEU A 152 30.18 -7.31 -10.16
N THR A 153 31.11 -7.48 -11.10
CA THR A 153 32.29 -6.60 -11.19
C THR A 153 31.92 -5.19 -11.62
N GLU A 154 31.02 -5.04 -12.60
CA GLU A 154 30.56 -3.72 -13.01
C GLU A 154 29.81 -3.00 -11.89
N HIS A 155 28.98 -3.72 -11.16
CA HIS A 155 28.23 -3.17 -10.04
C HIS A 155 29.14 -2.73 -8.88
N ILE A 156 30.03 -3.61 -8.43
CA ILE A 156 30.99 -3.33 -7.34
C ILE A 156 31.89 -2.14 -7.71
N ASP A 157 32.45 -2.14 -8.92
CA ASP A 157 33.31 -1.05 -9.36
C ASP A 157 32.59 0.30 -9.38
N ASN A 158 31.33 0.34 -9.83
CA ASN A 158 30.53 1.55 -9.76
C ASN A 158 30.23 1.97 -8.32
N ALA A 159 29.85 1.04 -7.45
CA ALA A 159 29.57 1.31 -6.05
C ALA A 159 30.79 1.93 -5.35
N PHE A 160 32.01 1.39 -5.56
CA PHE A 160 33.24 1.95 -5.03
C PHE A 160 33.55 3.33 -5.60
N ARG A 161 33.33 3.54 -6.89
CA ARG A 161 33.53 4.85 -7.51
C ARG A 161 32.63 5.90 -6.85
N VAL A 162 31.32 5.66 -6.75
CA VAL A 162 30.40 6.65 -6.16
C VAL A 162 30.59 6.80 -4.66
N TRP A 163 31.05 5.76 -3.95
CA TRP A 163 31.42 5.87 -2.54
C TRP A 163 32.53 6.91 -2.33
N HIS A 164 33.54 6.93 -3.20
CA HIS A 164 34.66 7.87 -3.08
C HIS A 164 34.39 9.25 -3.69
N GLU A 165 33.56 9.32 -4.73
CA GLU A 165 33.31 10.56 -5.48
C GLU A 165 32.10 11.37 -4.98
N SER A 166 31.08 10.71 -4.38
CA SER A 166 29.89 11.39 -3.94
C SER A 166 30.10 12.13 -2.61
N PRO A 167 29.70 13.41 -2.52
CA PRO A 167 29.76 14.16 -1.26
C PRO A 167 28.84 13.57 -0.16
N PHE A 168 27.89 12.74 -0.52
CA PHE A 168 26.94 12.10 0.42
C PHE A 168 27.41 10.74 0.91
N ALA A 169 28.41 10.14 0.30
CA ALA A 169 28.87 8.81 0.64
C ALA A 169 30.35 8.74 1.07
N CYS A 170 31.16 9.73 0.74
CA CYS A 170 32.62 9.66 0.93
C CYS A 170 33.06 9.56 2.40
N ASN A 171 32.21 9.93 3.36
CA ASN A 171 32.49 9.81 4.78
C ASN A 171 31.96 8.49 5.39
N LEU A 172 31.16 7.71 4.65
CA LEU A 172 30.64 6.44 5.16
C LEU A 172 31.78 5.48 5.47
N THR A 173 31.67 4.81 6.60
CA THR A 173 32.55 3.67 6.92
C THR A 173 32.32 2.53 5.91
N PHE A 174 33.25 1.60 5.83
CA PHE A 174 33.08 0.44 4.96
C PHE A 174 31.87 -0.42 5.33
N GLU A 175 31.50 -0.50 6.61
CA GLU A 175 30.32 -1.21 7.07
C GLU A 175 29.03 -0.53 6.58
N GLU A 176 28.94 0.78 6.68
CA GLU A 176 27.81 1.58 6.17
C GLU A 176 27.75 1.53 4.63
N PHE A 177 28.90 1.61 3.96
CA PHE A 177 28.98 1.43 2.51
C PHE A 177 28.39 0.10 2.06
N LYS A 178 28.71 -1.01 2.75
CA LYS A 178 28.16 -2.33 2.41
C LYS A 178 26.63 -2.40 2.48
N GLU A 179 26.02 -1.67 3.40
CA GLU A 179 24.58 -1.71 3.59
C GLU A 179 23.83 -0.63 2.78
N TYR A 180 24.44 0.55 2.57
CA TYR A 180 23.69 1.70 2.06
C TYR A 180 24.02 2.07 0.61
N ILE A 181 25.15 1.64 0.08
CA ILE A 181 25.61 1.96 -1.30
C ILE A 181 25.82 0.70 -2.13
N LEU A 182 26.50 -0.31 -1.57
CA LEU A 182 26.92 -1.52 -2.29
C LEU A 182 25.76 -2.42 -2.78
N PRO A 183 24.61 -2.59 -2.07
CA PRO A 183 23.60 -3.55 -2.50
C PRO A 183 23.02 -3.21 -3.88
N TYR A 184 22.95 -4.21 -4.77
CA TYR A 184 22.31 -4.11 -6.09
C TYR A 184 20.78 -4.27 -6.01
N ARG A 185 20.26 -4.66 -4.85
CA ARG A 185 18.85 -4.90 -4.57
C ARG A 185 18.38 -4.02 -3.42
N SER A 186 17.14 -3.57 -3.49
CA SER A 186 16.52 -2.75 -2.45
C SER A 186 15.29 -3.39 -1.82
N VAL A 187 14.61 -4.30 -2.55
CA VAL A 187 13.41 -5.03 -2.10
C VAL A 187 13.41 -6.41 -2.73
N GLU A 188 12.96 -7.43 -1.98
CA GLU A 188 12.86 -8.79 -2.48
C GLU A 188 11.76 -8.96 -3.53
N GLY A 189 11.96 -9.93 -4.42
CA GLY A 189 11.03 -10.23 -5.49
C GLY A 189 11.17 -9.35 -6.74
N TYR A 190 12.01 -8.30 -6.72
CA TYR A 190 12.26 -7.43 -7.88
C TYR A 190 13.40 -7.96 -8.75
N GLY A 191 13.25 -7.87 -10.06
CA GLY A 191 14.29 -8.25 -11.00
C GLY A 191 15.50 -7.30 -10.91
N PHE A 192 16.70 -7.84 -11.09
CA PHE A 192 17.92 -7.07 -11.27
C PHE A 192 18.34 -7.21 -12.75
N ASN A 193 17.85 -6.36 -13.59
CA ASN A 193 18.30 -6.34 -14.98
C ASN A 193 19.45 -5.34 -15.20
N GLU A 194 19.70 -4.50 -14.20
CA GLU A 194 20.57 -3.33 -14.34
C GLU A 194 21.61 -3.27 -13.22
N THR A 195 22.85 -2.96 -13.62
CA THR A 195 23.92 -2.64 -12.69
C THR A 195 23.78 -1.21 -12.15
N GLY A 196 24.42 -0.92 -11.03
CA GLY A 196 24.54 0.45 -10.54
C GLY A 196 25.15 1.41 -11.58
N LYS A 197 26.04 0.90 -12.45
CA LYS A 197 26.60 1.69 -13.54
C LYS A 197 25.55 2.12 -14.56
N THR A 198 24.64 1.21 -14.93
CA THR A 198 23.54 1.54 -15.87
C THR A 198 22.64 2.62 -15.29
N TYR A 199 22.24 2.51 -14.03
CA TYR A 199 21.46 3.56 -13.36
C TYR A 199 22.23 4.88 -13.30
N TYR A 200 23.49 4.85 -12.97
CA TYR A 200 24.34 6.04 -12.95
C TYR A 200 24.41 6.71 -14.32
N ASP A 201 24.71 5.95 -15.37
CA ASP A 201 24.85 6.48 -16.74
C ASP A 201 23.56 7.14 -17.25
N LEU A 202 22.41 6.64 -16.81
CA LEU A 202 21.11 7.19 -17.19
C LEU A 202 20.71 8.43 -16.38
N PHE A 203 20.98 8.45 -15.09
CA PHE A 203 20.38 9.42 -14.18
C PHE A 203 21.32 10.41 -13.52
N ALA A 204 22.63 10.13 -13.44
CA ALA A 204 23.56 10.98 -12.68
C ALA A 204 23.57 12.44 -13.15
N LYS A 205 23.46 12.70 -14.45
CA LYS A 205 23.46 14.08 -14.99
C LYS A 205 22.24 14.91 -14.53
N TYR A 206 21.17 14.26 -14.09
CA TYR A 206 20.02 14.95 -13.51
C TYR A 206 20.12 15.03 -11.99
N VAL A 207 20.36 13.88 -11.35
CA VAL A 207 20.43 13.76 -9.89
C VAL A 207 21.60 14.58 -9.35
N MET A 208 22.76 14.50 -10.01
CA MET A 208 24.00 15.16 -9.62
C MET A 208 24.29 16.40 -10.49
N SER A 209 23.26 17.08 -10.98
CA SER A 209 23.39 18.22 -11.89
C SER A 209 24.07 19.46 -11.26
N ASP A 210 23.97 19.59 -9.95
CA ASP A 210 24.58 20.66 -9.17
C ASP A 210 25.45 20.03 -8.06
N SER A 211 26.75 20.18 -8.18
CA SER A 211 27.74 19.67 -7.21
C SER A 211 27.71 20.38 -5.84
N THR A 212 26.99 21.50 -5.74
CA THR A 212 26.80 22.26 -4.50
C THR A 212 25.45 22.01 -3.83
N ALA A 213 24.59 21.23 -4.47
CA ALA A 213 23.27 20.91 -3.93
C ALA A 213 23.38 20.08 -2.64
N ASP A 214 22.56 20.40 -1.68
CA ASP A 214 22.37 19.57 -0.51
C ASP A 214 21.60 18.29 -0.85
N LEU A 215 21.50 17.39 0.10
CA LEU A 215 20.82 16.09 -0.04
C LEU A 215 19.35 16.25 -0.45
N ARG A 216 18.64 17.21 0.15
CA ARG A 216 17.23 17.46 -0.13
C ARG A 216 17.01 17.97 -1.56
N THR A 217 17.83 18.91 -1.98
CA THR A 217 17.83 19.46 -3.36
C THR A 217 18.19 18.39 -4.39
N THR A 218 19.14 17.52 -4.07
CA THR A 218 19.53 16.40 -4.95
C THR A 218 18.37 15.42 -5.14
N VAL A 219 17.62 15.09 -4.10
CA VAL A 219 16.39 14.26 -4.22
C VAL A 219 15.31 15.01 -4.99
N GLN A 220 15.21 16.34 -4.87
CA GLN A 220 14.28 17.13 -5.69
C GLN A 220 14.60 17.01 -7.19
N TYR A 221 15.87 17.01 -7.57
CA TYR A 221 16.28 16.79 -8.96
C TYR A 221 15.91 15.39 -9.45
N TYR A 222 16.10 14.36 -8.62
CA TYR A 222 15.61 13.02 -8.90
C TYR A 222 14.10 13.01 -9.14
N ASN A 223 13.32 13.58 -8.21
CA ASN A 223 11.86 13.63 -8.33
C ASN A 223 11.40 14.33 -9.61
N ALA A 224 12.05 15.46 -9.97
CA ALA A 224 11.75 16.16 -11.19
C ALA A 224 12.06 15.33 -12.45
N ALA A 225 13.20 14.63 -12.47
CA ALA A 225 13.59 13.76 -13.59
C ALA A 225 12.58 12.60 -13.75
N ILE A 226 12.21 11.92 -12.68
CA ILE A 226 11.28 10.81 -12.72
C ILE A 226 9.86 11.25 -13.10
N ASN A 227 9.37 12.37 -12.58
CA ASN A 227 8.05 12.89 -12.92
C ASN A 227 7.94 13.27 -14.42
N ASN A 228 9.02 13.75 -15.01
CA ASN A 228 9.08 13.98 -16.46
C ASN A 228 9.04 12.67 -17.28
N LEU A 229 9.44 11.54 -16.68
CA LEU A 229 9.41 10.21 -17.30
C LEU A 229 8.06 9.51 -17.11
N ARG A 230 7.27 9.97 -16.15
CA ARG A 230 6.00 9.37 -15.77
C ARG A 230 4.90 9.79 -16.73
N ASP A 231 4.16 8.81 -17.27
CA ASP A 231 2.92 9.10 -17.98
C ASP A 231 1.81 9.40 -16.95
N MET A 232 1.34 10.64 -16.92
CA MET A 232 0.37 11.16 -15.94
C MET A 232 -1.06 10.59 -16.09
N ASN A 233 -1.31 9.73 -17.09
CA ASN A 233 -2.64 9.14 -17.34
C ASN A 233 -2.80 7.72 -16.77
N GLY A 234 -2.32 7.49 -15.55
CA GLY A 234 -2.36 6.22 -14.86
C GLY A 234 -3.77 5.63 -14.68
N LYS A 235 -4.15 4.68 -15.55
CA LYS A 235 -5.06 3.60 -15.18
C LYS A 235 -4.28 2.30 -15.08
N THR A 236 -4.20 1.83 -13.88
CA THR A 236 -3.28 0.84 -13.38
C THR A 236 -3.68 -0.58 -13.75
N HIS A 237 -2.83 -1.29 -14.47
CA HIS A 237 -2.78 -2.74 -14.38
C HIS A 237 -1.58 -3.14 -13.52
N ARG A 238 -1.85 -3.81 -12.40
CA ARG A 238 -0.87 -4.27 -11.41
C ARG A 238 0.10 -5.26 -12.02
N THR A 239 1.20 -4.76 -12.56
CA THR A 239 2.33 -5.61 -12.93
C THR A 239 3.44 -5.38 -11.92
N ARG A 240 3.70 -6.34 -11.06
CA ARG A 240 4.86 -6.32 -10.16
C ARG A 240 6.14 -6.40 -10.99
N LEU A 241 7.20 -5.77 -10.52
CA LEU A 241 8.58 -6.07 -10.88
C LEU A 241 9.04 -5.42 -12.19
N ALA A 242 9.29 -4.14 -12.10
CA ALA A 242 9.83 -3.44 -13.22
C ALA A 242 11.33 -3.14 -13.02
N GLY A 243 12.20 -3.38 -14.01
CA GLY A 243 13.54 -2.84 -14.13
C GLY A 243 13.53 -1.39 -14.63
N VAL A 244 14.66 -0.70 -14.69
CA VAL A 244 14.73 0.68 -15.17
C VAL A 244 14.04 0.88 -16.53
N TYR A 245 14.08 -0.13 -17.37
CA TYR A 245 13.42 -0.12 -18.68
C TYR A 245 11.89 -0.24 -18.57
N ASP A 246 11.41 -0.84 -17.51
CA ASP A 246 9.98 -0.88 -17.23
C ASP A 246 9.43 0.46 -16.74
N LEU A 247 10.27 1.33 -16.16
CA LEU A 247 9.92 2.73 -15.88
C LEU A 247 9.44 3.46 -17.15
N TYR A 248 10.04 3.13 -18.27
CA TYR A 248 9.71 3.73 -19.57
C TYR A 248 8.58 3.03 -20.29
N SER A 249 8.30 1.76 -19.99
CA SER A 249 7.34 0.94 -20.73
C SER A 249 6.03 0.68 -20.00
N ARG A 250 6.01 0.82 -18.68
CA ARG A 250 4.86 0.45 -17.84
C ARG A 250 4.56 1.56 -16.84
N ASP A 251 3.30 1.72 -16.51
CA ASP A 251 2.89 2.65 -15.47
C ASP A 251 3.38 2.15 -14.11
N PHE A 252 3.84 3.04 -13.25
CA PHE A 252 4.14 2.76 -11.85
C PHE A 252 2.87 2.36 -11.13
N HIS A 253 2.91 1.25 -10.40
CA HIS A 253 1.69 0.66 -9.89
C HIS A 253 1.58 0.59 -8.38
N GLY A 254 2.64 0.92 -7.66
CA GLY A 254 2.59 0.88 -6.21
C GLY A 254 3.77 1.56 -5.54
N CYS A 255 3.58 1.85 -4.26
CA CYS A 255 4.62 2.46 -3.43
C CYS A 255 5.92 1.62 -3.41
N VAL A 256 5.83 0.30 -3.51
CA VAL A 256 7.00 -0.58 -3.52
C VAL A 256 7.83 -0.40 -4.80
N ASP A 257 7.18 -0.23 -5.96
CA ASP A 257 7.88 0.02 -7.24
C ASP A 257 8.64 1.33 -7.15
N VAL A 258 7.93 2.39 -6.75
CA VAL A 258 8.47 3.75 -6.60
C VAL A 258 9.65 3.78 -5.62
N ALA A 259 9.51 3.15 -4.45
CA ALA A 259 10.57 3.11 -3.44
C ALA A 259 11.78 2.30 -3.91
N SER A 260 11.55 1.14 -4.56
CA SER A 260 12.64 0.30 -5.07
C SER A 260 13.47 1.03 -6.12
N TYR A 261 12.82 1.69 -7.08
CA TYR A 261 13.53 2.47 -8.10
C TYR A 261 14.23 3.67 -7.53
N GLY A 262 13.54 4.44 -6.68
CA GLY A 262 14.13 5.58 -6.01
C GLY A 262 15.40 5.19 -5.29
N CYS A 263 15.36 4.12 -4.53
CA CYS A 263 16.51 3.59 -3.83
C CYS A 263 17.64 3.19 -4.78
N ASN A 264 17.37 2.39 -5.81
CA ASN A 264 18.40 1.87 -6.71
C ASN A 264 19.08 2.99 -7.52
N ILE A 265 18.31 3.95 -8.03
CA ILE A 265 18.84 5.09 -8.80
C ILE A 265 19.66 6.03 -7.92
N LEU A 266 19.11 6.43 -6.77
CA LEU A 266 19.78 7.35 -5.86
C LEU A 266 21.06 6.71 -5.28
N ARG A 267 21.01 5.45 -4.91
CA ARG A 267 22.16 4.67 -4.45
C ARG A 267 23.26 4.58 -5.52
N ALA A 268 22.87 4.32 -6.76
CA ALA A 268 23.79 4.30 -7.90
C ALA A 268 24.44 5.67 -8.18
N CYS A 269 23.79 6.77 -7.76
CA CYS A 269 24.33 8.12 -7.79
C CYS A 269 25.13 8.50 -6.53
N GLY A 270 25.27 7.57 -5.58
CA GLY A 270 26.06 7.75 -4.37
C GLY A 270 25.34 8.43 -3.22
N LEU A 271 24.00 8.33 -3.15
CA LEU A 271 23.23 8.71 -1.97
C LEU A 271 22.95 7.46 -1.11
N PRO A 272 23.17 7.49 0.20
CA PRO A 272 22.93 6.34 1.08
C PRO A 272 21.44 6.18 1.37
N VAL A 273 20.72 5.57 0.43
CA VAL A 273 19.27 5.39 0.46
C VAL A 273 18.92 3.93 0.73
N VAL A 274 17.91 3.72 1.55
CA VAL A 274 17.32 2.41 1.87
C VAL A 274 15.82 2.44 1.65
N VAL A 275 15.22 1.25 1.52
CA VAL A 275 13.77 1.11 1.49
C VAL A 275 13.29 0.64 2.85
N GLU A 276 12.23 1.28 3.33
CA GLU A 276 11.54 0.92 4.56
C GLU A 276 10.06 0.69 4.25
N HIS A 277 9.42 -0.14 5.05
CA HIS A 277 8.00 -0.42 4.91
C HIS A 277 7.33 -0.65 6.25
N ASN A 278 6.06 -0.29 6.35
CA ASN A 278 5.20 -0.74 7.42
C ASN A 278 4.44 -2.01 7.00
N ILE A 279 4.02 -2.80 7.97
CA ILE A 279 3.20 -3.99 7.71
C ILE A 279 1.75 -3.60 7.46
N CYS A 280 1.22 -2.66 8.25
CA CYS A 280 -0.12 -2.10 8.10
C CYS A 280 -0.22 -0.72 8.77
N TYR A 281 -1.27 0.00 8.41
CA TYR A 281 -1.69 1.19 9.13
C TYR A 281 -2.59 0.84 10.31
N ARG A 282 -2.63 1.71 11.32
CA ARG A 282 -3.46 1.54 12.52
C ARG A 282 -4.93 1.30 12.21
N SER A 283 -5.46 2.04 11.26
CA SER A 283 -6.88 2.07 10.94
C SER A 283 -7.24 1.32 9.65
N LEU A 284 -6.25 0.87 8.88
CA LEU A 284 -6.45 0.30 7.55
C LEU A 284 -5.58 -0.92 7.34
N SER A 285 -6.11 -1.89 6.59
CA SER A 285 -5.28 -2.92 5.97
C SER A 285 -4.42 -2.28 4.88
N GLY A 286 -3.20 -2.75 4.72
CA GLY A 286 -2.33 -2.32 3.65
C GLY A 286 -0.93 -1.99 4.13
N ARG A 287 0.00 -2.01 3.21
CA ARG A 287 1.42 -1.70 3.41
C ARG A 287 1.75 -0.40 2.74
N HIS A 288 2.77 0.26 3.25
CA HIS A 288 3.42 1.34 2.55
C HIS A 288 4.92 1.12 2.50
N TYR A 289 5.51 1.40 1.34
CA TYR A 289 6.94 1.40 1.12
C TYR A 289 7.39 2.83 0.84
N HIS A 290 8.47 3.25 1.49
CA HIS A 290 9.07 4.56 1.32
C HIS A 290 10.59 4.45 1.32
N CYS A 291 11.26 5.53 0.93
CA CYS A 291 12.70 5.63 1.04
C CYS A 291 13.11 6.35 2.32
N SER A 292 14.26 5.99 2.85
CA SER A 292 14.97 6.77 3.85
C SER A 292 16.40 7.02 3.38
N VAL A 293 16.90 8.23 3.54
CA VAL A 293 18.27 8.59 3.23
C VAL A 293 19.03 8.95 4.50
N TYR A 294 20.23 8.43 4.63
CA TYR A 294 21.11 8.76 5.73
C TYR A 294 21.79 10.11 5.48
N ASN A 295 21.69 11.00 6.45
CA ASN A 295 22.40 12.28 6.43
C ASN A 295 23.56 12.22 7.41
N ASP A 296 24.77 12.00 6.88
CA ASP A 296 26.01 11.91 7.65
C ASP A 296 26.29 13.15 8.50
N SER A 297 25.95 14.35 8.00
CA SER A 297 26.21 15.61 8.71
C SER A 297 25.39 15.77 10.00
N THR A 298 24.24 15.11 10.09
CA THR A 298 23.33 15.17 11.25
C THR A 298 23.20 13.84 11.99
N ASP A 299 23.82 12.78 11.46
CA ASP A 299 23.68 11.39 11.95
C ASP A 299 22.21 10.97 12.09
N THR A 300 21.40 11.28 11.07
CA THR A 300 19.96 10.99 11.09
C THR A 300 19.49 10.38 9.78
N TRP A 301 18.43 9.57 9.90
CA TRP A 301 17.66 9.09 8.76
C TRP A 301 16.52 10.05 8.45
N GLN A 302 16.35 10.39 7.19
CA GLN A 302 15.29 11.27 6.71
C GLN A 302 14.41 10.52 5.71
N THR A 303 13.14 10.33 6.09
CA THR A 303 12.17 9.60 5.29
C THR A 303 11.55 10.46 4.19
N PHE A 304 11.22 9.83 3.08
CA PHE A 304 10.52 10.48 1.96
C PHE A 304 9.85 9.45 1.05
N ASN A 305 8.82 9.87 0.35
CA ASN A 305 8.26 9.10 -0.75
C ASN A 305 8.96 9.55 -2.03
N ALA A 306 9.76 8.67 -2.63
CA ALA A 306 10.38 8.94 -3.92
C ALA A 306 9.30 9.39 -4.93
N GLU A 307 9.62 10.38 -5.78
CA GLU A 307 8.76 11.07 -6.75
C GLU A 307 7.80 12.12 -6.17
N SER A 308 7.39 12.06 -4.92
CA SER A 308 6.30 12.91 -4.39
C SER A 308 6.67 13.77 -3.19
N SER A 309 7.68 13.40 -2.39
CA SER A 309 8.13 14.18 -1.24
C SER A 309 9.64 14.27 -1.15
N LEU A 310 10.14 15.06 -0.24
CA LEU A 310 11.58 15.30 -0.03
C LEU A 310 12.01 14.72 1.32
N PRO A 311 13.31 14.44 1.52
CA PRO A 311 13.84 13.99 2.79
C PRO A 311 13.37 14.85 3.97
N GLY A 312 12.79 14.22 4.98
CA GLY A 312 12.20 14.87 6.15
C GLY A 312 10.72 15.26 6.01
N ASP A 313 10.09 15.11 4.83
CA ASP A 313 8.66 15.39 4.66
C ASP A 313 7.76 14.16 4.95
N GLY A 314 8.35 13.05 5.35
CA GLY A 314 7.63 11.77 5.50
C GLY A 314 7.04 11.49 6.90
N ASP A 315 7.26 12.36 7.87
CA ASP A 315 6.99 12.07 9.30
C ASP A 315 5.50 11.86 9.64
N TRP A 316 4.59 12.37 8.83
CA TRP A 316 3.14 12.21 9.02
C TRP A 316 2.64 10.76 8.92
N ALA A 317 3.35 9.90 8.18
CA ALA A 317 2.93 8.52 7.96
C ALA A 317 3.14 7.62 9.20
N PHE A 318 3.99 8.04 10.14
CA PHE A 318 4.38 7.19 11.27
C PHE A 318 3.42 7.26 12.45
N ALA A 319 2.67 8.33 12.60
CA ALA A 319 1.69 8.48 13.68
C ALA A 319 0.56 7.44 13.62
N GLU A 320 0.28 6.88 12.43
CA GLU A 320 -0.81 5.93 12.20
C GLU A 320 -0.34 4.55 11.72
N THR A 321 0.91 4.19 11.90
CA THR A 321 1.47 2.93 11.40
C THR A 321 1.72 1.91 12.49
N ALA A 322 1.78 0.63 12.11
CA ALA A 322 2.40 -0.42 12.90
C ALA A 322 3.94 -0.33 12.79
N ASN A 323 4.65 -1.37 13.25
CA ASN A 323 6.11 -1.41 13.16
C ASN A 323 6.61 -1.19 11.74
N VAL A 324 7.76 -0.53 11.64
CA VAL A 324 8.44 -0.20 10.39
C VAL A 324 9.72 -1.01 10.27
N TYR A 325 9.89 -1.64 9.13
CA TYR A 325 11.03 -2.49 8.82
C TYR A 325 11.83 -1.94 7.65
N ARG A 326 13.15 -1.89 7.81
CA ARG A 326 14.11 -1.56 6.75
C ARG A 326 14.50 -2.83 6.03
N SER A 327 14.40 -2.82 4.71
CA SER A 327 15.01 -3.85 3.88
C SER A 327 16.53 -3.75 3.93
N THR A 328 17.21 -4.83 4.32
CA THR A 328 18.67 -4.93 4.41
C THR A 328 19.17 -5.90 3.35
N TYR A 329 20.44 -5.75 2.94
CA TYR A 329 21.06 -6.77 2.09
C TYR A 329 21.59 -7.93 2.94
N ALA A 330 22.18 -7.62 4.08
CA ALA A 330 22.62 -8.68 5.01
C ALA A 330 21.43 -9.29 5.75
N ALA A 331 21.45 -10.61 5.89
CA ALA A 331 20.49 -11.32 6.71
C ALA A 331 20.69 -11.00 8.21
N GLN A 332 19.61 -10.64 8.89
CA GLN A 332 19.57 -10.27 10.30
C GLN A 332 19.27 -11.50 11.16
N LYS A 333 20.15 -11.80 12.12
CA LYS A 333 20.06 -13.03 12.95
C LYS A 333 18.99 -12.96 14.03
N ASP A 334 18.45 -11.79 14.30
CA ASP A 334 17.39 -11.52 15.26
C ASP A 334 15.98 -11.55 14.65
N THR A 335 15.87 -11.98 13.39
CA THR A 335 14.58 -12.12 12.69
C THR A 335 13.93 -13.49 12.93
N PRO A 336 12.61 -13.60 12.80
CA PRO A 336 11.87 -14.84 13.04
C PRO A 336 12.40 -16.07 12.29
N PRO A 337 12.84 -16.00 11.02
CA PRO A 337 13.42 -17.15 10.32
C PRO A 337 14.63 -17.79 11.03
N PHE A 338 15.42 -16.99 11.78
CA PHE A 338 16.58 -17.48 12.54
C PHE A 338 16.26 -17.84 13.98
N LEU A 339 15.25 -17.24 14.58
CA LEU A 339 14.90 -17.41 15.98
C LEU A 339 13.90 -18.55 16.24
N LYS A 340 13.18 -18.99 15.20
CA LYS A 340 12.17 -20.05 15.29
C LYS A 340 12.74 -21.39 15.74
N ALA A 341 11.92 -22.21 16.39
CA ALA A 341 12.23 -23.61 16.62
C ALA A 341 12.20 -24.41 15.32
N GLU A 342 12.80 -25.60 15.34
CA GLU A 342 12.75 -26.52 14.19
C GLU A 342 11.31 -26.88 13.84
N GLY A 343 10.91 -26.64 12.58
CA GLY A 343 9.56 -26.91 12.09
C GLY A 343 8.50 -25.88 12.51
N GLU A 344 8.87 -24.84 13.27
CA GLU A 344 7.92 -23.77 13.64
C GLU A 344 7.53 -22.94 12.44
N TYR A 345 6.24 -22.68 12.31
CA TYR A 345 5.69 -21.79 11.28
C TYR A 345 6.01 -20.32 11.60
N VAL A 346 6.46 -19.59 10.61
CA VAL A 346 6.61 -18.13 10.66
C VAL A 346 5.62 -17.52 9.67
N PRO A 347 4.79 -16.56 10.11
CA PRO A 347 3.84 -15.91 9.21
C PRO A 347 4.58 -15.21 8.07
N PRO A 348 4.09 -15.32 6.80
CA PRO A 348 4.80 -14.82 5.61
C PRO A 348 5.21 -13.35 5.69
N VAL A 349 4.43 -12.52 6.38
CA VAL A 349 4.70 -11.08 6.53
C VAL A 349 5.98 -10.79 7.33
N LEU A 350 6.42 -11.71 8.18
CA LEU A 350 7.62 -11.63 9.01
C LEU A 350 8.66 -12.73 8.67
N ASN A 351 8.42 -13.49 7.60
CA ASN A 351 9.31 -14.58 7.19
C ASN A 351 10.40 -14.11 6.19
N ASP A 352 10.90 -12.91 6.40
CA ASP A 352 12.01 -12.34 5.64
C ASP A 352 13.22 -12.17 6.56
N PRO A 353 14.35 -12.82 6.28
CA PRO A 353 15.56 -12.65 7.07
C PRO A 353 16.30 -11.34 6.81
N CYS A 354 15.97 -10.64 5.73
CA CYS A 354 16.62 -9.40 5.29
C CYS A 354 15.83 -8.15 5.69
N ILE A 355 15.28 -8.14 6.90
CA ILE A 355 14.60 -6.99 7.49
C ILE A 355 15.19 -6.63 8.84
N LYS A 356 15.20 -5.33 9.14
CA LYS A 356 15.61 -4.78 10.44
C LYS A 356 14.50 -3.88 10.96
N ASP A 357 14.06 -4.10 12.21
CA ASP A 357 13.12 -3.18 12.88
C ASP A 357 13.79 -1.82 13.10
N VAL A 358 13.23 -0.80 12.51
CA VAL A 358 13.69 0.60 12.61
C VAL A 358 12.66 1.51 13.25
N THR A 359 11.60 0.96 13.80
CA THR A 359 10.49 1.70 14.38
C THR A 359 10.94 2.74 15.40
N ALA A 360 11.89 2.38 16.26
CA ALA A 360 12.42 3.27 17.30
C ALA A 360 13.19 4.49 16.76
N TYR A 361 13.66 4.47 15.51
CA TYR A 361 14.27 5.64 14.86
C TYR A 361 13.22 6.65 14.37
N LEU A 362 12.00 6.17 14.13
CA LEU A 362 10.95 6.91 13.44
C LEU A 362 9.85 7.37 14.40
N ALA A 363 9.61 6.62 15.49
CA ALA A 363 8.53 6.88 16.42
C ALA A 363 8.91 6.49 17.84
N LYS A 364 8.15 7.02 18.80
CA LYS A 364 8.24 6.55 20.21
C LYS A 364 7.65 5.14 20.29
N THR A 365 8.43 4.22 20.82
CA THR A 365 8.04 2.81 20.96
C THR A 365 8.04 2.41 22.43
N ALA A 366 7.42 1.28 22.72
CA ALA A 366 7.35 0.65 24.03
C ALA A 366 8.04 -0.71 24.01
N SER A 367 8.74 -1.05 25.09
CA SER A 367 9.13 -2.44 25.38
C SER A 367 8.20 -2.98 26.46
N ILE A 368 7.50 -4.08 26.16
CA ILE A 368 6.53 -4.69 27.06
C ILE A 368 6.79 -6.18 27.21
N SER A 369 6.50 -6.73 28.37
CA SER A 369 6.54 -8.17 28.64
C SER A 369 5.13 -8.67 28.99
N LEU A 370 4.74 -9.76 28.37
CA LEU A 370 3.46 -10.43 28.62
C LEU A 370 3.69 -11.81 29.23
N PRO A 371 2.85 -12.26 30.18
CA PRO A 371 2.87 -13.63 30.67
C PRO A 371 2.60 -14.62 29.52
N PHE A 372 3.36 -15.72 29.47
CA PHE A 372 3.18 -16.78 28.50
C PHE A 372 3.18 -18.13 29.21
N HIS A 373 2.01 -18.78 29.27
CA HIS A 373 1.80 -20.03 30.02
C HIS A 373 1.35 -21.19 29.13
N GLU A 374 1.36 -20.96 27.80
CA GLU A 374 0.92 -21.97 26.85
C GLU A 374 1.91 -23.12 26.72
N SER A 375 1.38 -24.34 26.67
CA SER A 375 2.18 -25.54 26.42
C SER A 375 2.42 -25.69 24.92
N THR A 376 3.53 -25.17 24.43
CA THR A 376 3.90 -25.21 23.01
C THR A 376 5.39 -25.46 22.83
N LYS A 377 5.75 -25.94 21.62
CA LYS A 377 7.14 -26.05 21.17
C LYS A 377 7.64 -24.78 20.46
N CYS A 378 6.75 -23.82 20.19
CA CYS A 378 7.12 -22.59 19.51
C CYS A 378 8.13 -21.78 20.32
N ASN A 379 9.12 -21.19 19.67
CA ASN A 379 10.06 -20.25 20.27
C ASN A 379 9.55 -18.81 20.20
N LEU A 380 8.60 -18.53 19.29
CA LEU A 380 8.16 -17.19 18.96
C LEU A 380 6.70 -16.97 19.37
N ALA A 381 6.45 -15.77 19.81
CA ALA A 381 5.12 -15.21 19.92
C ALA A 381 5.09 -13.85 19.21
N TYR A 382 3.89 -13.35 18.91
CA TYR A 382 3.70 -12.17 18.08
C TYR A 382 2.65 -11.25 18.71
N LEU A 383 2.83 -9.95 18.53
CA LEU A 383 1.73 -9.01 18.64
C LEU A 383 1.13 -8.85 17.24
N ALA A 384 -0.15 -9.12 17.13
CA ALA A 384 -0.91 -8.90 15.90
C ALA A 384 -1.88 -7.73 16.10
N THR A 385 -2.26 -7.07 15.02
CA THR A 385 -3.39 -6.15 14.98
C THR A 385 -4.48 -6.70 14.06
N TYR A 386 -5.65 -6.08 14.02
CA TYR A 386 -6.70 -6.56 13.13
C TYR A 386 -6.34 -6.26 11.66
N SER A 387 -6.74 -7.15 10.78
CA SER A 387 -6.61 -6.96 9.33
C SER A 387 -7.65 -7.82 8.61
N ARG A 388 -8.35 -7.20 7.67
CA ARG A 388 -9.29 -7.89 6.81
C ARG A 388 -8.60 -8.90 5.89
N ASP A 389 -7.48 -8.50 5.30
CA ASP A 389 -6.75 -9.31 4.32
C ASP A 389 -6.06 -10.53 4.95
N TRP A 390 -5.96 -10.56 6.28
CA TRP A 390 -5.33 -11.62 7.07
C TRP A 390 -6.33 -12.35 8.00
N GLN A 391 -7.55 -12.51 7.54
CA GLN A 391 -8.58 -13.24 8.29
C GLN A 391 -8.78 -12.74 9.73
N GLY A 392 -8.48 -11.47 9.96
CA GLY A 392 -8.71 -10.82 11.24
C GLY A 392 -7.51 -10.51 12.10
N ALA A 393 -6.33 -11.09 11.84
CA ALA A 393 -5.12 -10.77 12.59
C ALA A 393 -3.89 -10.76 11.68
N ILE A 394 -3.10 -9.68 11.73
CA ILE A 394 -1.80 -9.57 11.07
C ILE A 394 -0.72 -9.36 12.12
N PRO A 395 0.27 -10.25 12.23
CA PRO A 395 1.39 -10.05 13.13
C PRO A 395 2.25 -8.87 12.68
N VAL A 396 2.57 -7.97 13.62
CA VAL A 396 3.30 -6.73 13.33
C VAL A 396 4.66 -6.67 14.02
N THR A 397 4.87 -7.44 15.07
CA THR A 397 6.18 -7.62 15.73
C THR A 397 6.24 -8.97 16.43
N TRP A 398 7.43 -9.39 16.84
CA TRP A 398 7.68 -10.68 17.48
C TRP A 398 8.47 -10.57 18.76
N GLY A 399 8.39 -11.60 19.59
CA GLY A 399 9.23 -11.81 20.77
C GLY A 399 9.61 -13.26 20.92
N VAL A 400 10.75 -13.51 21.58
CA VAL A 400 11.20 -14.87 21.94
C VAL A 400 10.57 -15.25 23.27
N ILE A 401 10.00 -16.45 23.34
CA ILE A 401 9.36 -16.99 24.53
C ILE A 401 10.43 -17.41 25.53
N ASP A 402 10.51 -16.72 26.67
CA ASP A 402 11.35 -17.14 27.80
C ASP A 402 10.57 -18.11 28.72
N ARG A 403 10.76 -19.39 28.49
CA ARG A 403 10.12 -20.43 29.29
C ARG A 403 10.58 -20.46 30.75
N SER A 404 11.78 -19.95 31.05
CA SER A 404 12.29 -19.93 32.40
C SER A 404 11.60 -18.88 33.26
N ARG A 405 11.16 -17.79 32.66
CA ARG A 405 10.45 -16.70 33.31
C ARG A 405 8.94 -16.79 33.08
N GLY A 406 8.49 -17.60 32.12
CA GLY A 406 7.08 -17.71 31.75
C GLY A 406 6.55 -16.43 31.09
N GLU A 407 7.38 -15.75 30.30
CA GLU A 407 7.03 -14.49 29.68
C GLU A 407 7.57 -14.39 28.25
N VAL A 408 7.04 -13.45 27.47
CA VAL A 408 7.58 -13.00 26.20
C VAL A 408 7.72 -11.50 26.20
N THR A 409 8.87 -10.99 25.73
CA THR A 409 9.14 -9.55 25.63
C THR A 409 9.05 -9.12 24.16
N PHE A 410 8.33 -8.03 23.95
CA PHE A 410 8.21 -7.37 22.64
C PHE A 410 8.91 -6.00 22.74
N ASN A 411 9.94 -5.84 21.94
CA ASN A 411 10.64 -4.58 21.80
C ASN A 411 9.96 -3.75 20.69
N HIS A 412 10.05 -2.43 20.83
CA HIS A 412 9.56 -1.47 19.83
C HIS A 412 8.08 -1.62 19.47
N ALA A 413 7.22 -2.08 20.40
CA ALA A 413 5.78 -2.08 20.17
C ALA A 413 5.28 -0.64 20.03
N MET A 414 4.43 -0.38 19.03
CA MET A 414 3.86 0.95 18.78
C MET A 414 2.72 1.24 19.76
N PRO A 415 2.75 2.35 20.49
CA PRO A 415 1.59 2.81 21.25
C PRO A 415 0.38 3.10 20.32
N GLY A 416 -0.82 2.98 20.86
CA GLY A 416 -2.04 3.29 20.14
C GLY A 416 -2.47 2.28 19.08
N LEU A 417 -1.92 1.06 19.09
CA LEU A 417 -2.41 -0.08 18.33
C LEU A 417 -3.23 -1.01 19.21
N LEU A 418 -4.30 -1.57 18.64
CA LEU A 418 -5.02 -2.69 19.23
C LEU A 418 -4.24 -3.97 18.97
N TYR A 419 -3.72 -4.58 20.02
CA TYR A 419 -2.93 -5.79 19.95
C TYR A 419 -3.70 -7.03 20.33
N PHE A 420 -3.45 -8.12 19.57
CA PHE A 420 -3.85 -9.48 19.86
C PHE A 420 -2.56 -10.28 20.10
N PRO A 421 -2.29 -10.76 21.34
CA PRO A 421 -1.12 -11.59 21.61
C PRO A 421 -1.38 -13.01 21.07
N ILE A 422 -0.60 -13.42 20.08
CA ILE A 422 -0.77 -14.68 19.36
C ILE A 422 0.53 -15.46 19.20
N TYR A 423 0.43 -16.75 18.92
CA TYR A 423 1.53 -17.62 18.50
C TYR A 423 1.03 -18.62 17.46
N TYR A 424 1.94 -19.25 16.70
CA TYR A 424 1.61 -20.14 15.61
C TYR A 424 2.08 -21.58 15.90
N PRO A 425 1.26 -22.45 16.51
CA PRO A 425 1.61 -23.86 16.68
C PRO A 425 1.61 -24.62 15.36
N ASP A 426 0.91 -24.14 14.38
CA ASP A 426 0.82 -24.56 12.99
C ASP A 426 0.56 -23.31 12.09
N GLU A 427 -0.01 -23.47 10.91
CA GLU A 427 -0.36 -22.33 10.03
C GLU A 427 -1.50 -21.45 10.58
N SER A 428 -2.20 -21.93 11.63
CA SER A 428 -3.26 -21.21 12.31
C SER A 428 -2.76 -20.64 13.64
N TYR A 429 -3.06 -19.37 13.90
CA TYR A 429 -2.67 -18.75 15.16
C TYR A 429 -3.56 -19.20 16.33
N ARG A 430 -3.01 -19.11 17.54
CA ARG A 430 -3.73 -19.16 18.81
C ARG A 430 -3.38 -17.94 19.64
N THR A 431 -4.30 -17.53 20.50
CA THR A 431 -4.08 -16.44 21.43
C THR A 431 -3.48 -16.94 22.74
N PHE A 432 -2.71 -16.11 23.42
CA PHE A 432 -2.22 -16.35 24.78
C PHE A 432 -2.57 -15.22 25.76
N GLY A 433 -3.46 -14.32 25.36
CA GLY A 433 -3.95 -13.20 26.18
C GLY A 433 -5.10 -12.47 25.54
N GLN A 434 -5.60 -11.45 26.25
CA GLN A 434 -6.68 -10.59 25.77
C GLN A 434 -6.20 -9.55 24.79
N PRO A 435 -7.08 -9.04 23.89
CA PRO A 435 -6.83 -7.81 23.18
C PRO A 435 -6.55 -6.66 24.15
N PHE A 436 -5.54 -5.87 23.85
CA PHE A 436 -5.11 -4.74 24.66
C PHE A 436 -4.52 -3.64 23.76
N TYR A 437 -4.28 -2.47 24.35
CA TYR A 437 -3.52 -1.41 23.71
C TYR A 437 -2.47 -0.84 24.66
N ILE A 438 -1.53 -0.07 24.14
CA ILE A 438 -0.45 0.54 24.92
C ILE A 438 -0.67 2.05 24.95
N GLU A 439 -0.74 2.61 26.15
CA GLU A 439 -0.66 4.06 26.38
C GLU A 439 0.73 4.43 26.90
N MET A 440 1.16 5.65 26.60
CA MET A 440 2.40 6.21 27.16
C MET A 440 2.05 7.24 28.24
N GLU A 441 2.19 6.88 29.49
CA GLU A 441 2.04 7.78 30.62
C GLU A 441 3.43 8.25 31.09
N ASP A 442 3.72 9.54 30.99
CA ASP A 442 5.02 10.11 31.33
C ASP A 442 6.21 9.35 30.73
N SER A 443 6.07 8.92 29.48
CA SER A 443 7.04 8.08 28.76
C SER A 443 7.19 6.64 29.28
N VAL A 444 6.32 6.18 30.15
CA VAL A 444 6.25 4.79 30.62
C VAL A 444 5.12 4.07 29.88
N PRO A 445 5.37 2.91 29.28
CA PRO A 445 4.31 2.15 28.64
C PRO A 445 3.38 1.50 29.67
N VAL A 446 2.08 1.70 29.49
CA VAL A 446 1.02 1.10 30.30
C VAL A 446 0.12 0.27 29.39
N ILE A 447 -0.03 -1.01 29.74
CA ILE A 447 -0.95 -1.90 29.04
C ILE A 447 -2.37 -1.61 29.52
N ARG A 448 -3.28 -1.35 28.57
CA ARG A 448 -4.69 -1.09 28.83
C ARG A 448 -5.56 -2.19 28.20
N GLU A 449 -6.45 -2.74 29.00
CA GLU A 449 -7.51 -3.61 28.48
C GLU A 449 -8.54 -2.78 27.71
N VAL A 450 -9.11 -3.36 26.65
CA VAL A 450 -10.19 -2.70 25.91
C VAL A 450 -11.43 -2.62 26.81
N PRO A 451 -11.96 -1.42 27.11
CA PRO A 451 -13.12 -1.28 28.00
C PRO A 451 -14.39 -1.92 27.42
N TYR A 452 -15.39 -2.14 28.27
CA TYR A 452 -16.67 -2.78 27.93
C TYR A 452 -16.58 -4.24 27.47
N ILE A 453 -15.40 -4.88 27.53
CA ILE A 453 -15.27 -6.32 27.33
C ILE A 453 -15.52 -7.01 28.69
N ASP A 454 -16.49 -7.94 28.71
CA ASP A 454 -16.80 -8.79 29.87
C ASP A 454 -16.90 -10.26 29.41
N ARG A 455 -15.85 -11.02 29.71
CA ARG A 455 -15.81 -12.46 29.36
C ARG A 455 -16.79 -13.30 30.18
N GLY A 456 -17.18 -12.83 31.35
CA GLY A 456 -18.12 -13.50 32.22
C GLY A 456 -19.58 -13.34 31.77
N ASP A 457 -19.85 -12.35 30.92
CA ASP A 457 -21.20 -12.10 30.43
C ASP A 457 -21.55 -13.07 29.29
N ASN A 458 -22.42 -14.04 29.61
CA ASN A 458 -22.95 -14.98 28.63
C ASN A 458 -24.31 -14.56 28.07
N SER A 459 -24.76 -13.35 28.38
CA SER A 459 -26.02 -12.83 27.84
C SER A 459 -25.88 -12.49 26.36
N ARG A 460 -27.03 -12.43 25.69
CA ARG A 460 -27.13 -12.10 24.28
C ARG A 460 -28.08 -10.92 24.11
N ILE A 461 -27.74 -10.08 23.14
CA ILE A 461 -28.45 -8.83 22.85
C ILE A 461 -28.76 -8.72 21.37
N SER A 462 -29.73 -7.88 21.03
CA SER A 462 -29.89 -7.36 19.68
C SER A 462 -29.18 -6.04 19.59
N ILE A 463 -28.47 -5.82 18.49
CA ILE A 463 -27.72 -4.57 18.25
C ILE A 463 -28.09 -3.99 16.90
N THR A 464 -28.17 -2.66 16.85
CA THR A 464 -28.37 -1.91 15.62
C THR A 464 -27.09 -1.14 15.32
N LEU A 465 -26.54 -1.33 14.13
CA LEU A 465 -25.28 -0.74 13.70
C LEU A 465 -25.54 0.24 12.55
N THR A 466 -24.93 1.40 12.61
CA THR A 466 -25.05 2.46 11.60
C THR A 466 -23.73 2.73 10.85
N ARG A 467 -22.63 2.19 11.34
CA ARG A 467 -21.29 2.39 10.80
C ARG A 467 -20.42 1.16 10.98
N LYS A 468 -19.42 1.04 10.11
CA LYS A 468 -18.31 0.09 10.23
C LYS A 468 -16.99 0.74 10.56
N TYR A 469 -16.94 2.11 10.57
CA TYR A 469 -15.76 2.93 10.80
C TYR A 469 -16.20 4.31 11.31
N PRO A 470 -15.42 5.00 12.17
CA PRO A 470 -15.71 6.35 12.61
C PRO A 470 -15.56 7.37 11.47
N ARG A 471 -16.19 8.51 11.62
CA ARG A 471 -16.13 9.60 10.66
C ARG A 471 -14.78 10.34 10.78
N LYS A 472 -13.96 10.31 9.73
CA LYS A 472 -12.70 11.04 9.70
C LYS A 472 -12.91 12.56 9.67
N PRO A 473 -12.07 13.36 10.36
CA PRO A 473 -12.22 14.83 10.40
C PRO A 473 -12.22 15.48 9.02
N ASN A 474 -11.37 15.06 8.11
CA ASN A 474 -11.33 15.58 6.74
C ASN A 474 -12.62 15.29 5.95
N MET A 475 -13.26 14.14 6.19
CA MET A 475 -14.56 13.81 5.57
C MET A 475 -15.69 14.63 6.18
N LYS A 476 -15.58 15.04 7.44
CA LYS A 476 -16.51 15.99 8.06
C LYS A 476 -16.49 17.34 7.33
N ARG A 477 -15.30 17.88 7.09
CA ARG A 477 -15.14 19.12 6.32
C ARG A 477 -15.72 19.01 4.92
N VAL A 478 -15.42 17.92 4.20
CA VAL A 478 -15.94 17.67 2.84
C VAL A 478 -17.48 17.66 2.82
N ALA A 479 -18.14 17.12 3.86
CA ALA A 479 -19.59 17.17 3.95
C ALA A 479 -20.12 18.59 4.26
N GLU A 480 -19.39 19.38 5.06
CA GLU A 480 -19.71 20.79 5.34
C GLU A 480 -19.64 21.64 4.06
N GLU A 481 -18.73 21.37 3.15
CA GLU A 481 -18.60 22.04 1.84
C GLU A 481 -19.80 21.80 0.90
N LEU A 482 -20.68 20.85 1.18
CA LEU A 482 -21.93 20.64 0.43
C LEU A 482 -23.08 21.58 0.86
N ILE A 483 -22.95 22.30 1.95
CA ILE A 483 -23.97 23.23 2.41
C ILE A 483 -24.16 24.33 1.36
N GLY A 484 -25.42 24.67 1.04
CA GLY A 484 -25.80 25.61 -0.01
C GLY A 484 -25.89 24.98 -1.41
N GLY A 485 -25.45 23.71 -1.55
CA GLY A 485 -25.64 22.95 -2.77
C GLY A 485 -27.12 22.66 -3.06
N ARG A 486 -27.51 22.60 -4.32
CA ARG A 486 -28.91 22.51 -4.74
C ARG A 486 -29.09 21.34 -5.74
N PHE A 487 -30.19 20.62 -5.56
CA PHE A 487 -30.74 19.71 -6.56
C PHE A 487 -31.77 20.50 -7.37
N ILE A 488 -31.60 20.58 -8.68
CA ILE A 488 -32.43 21.38 -9.59
C ILE A 488 -32.99 20.54 -10.73
N GLY A 489 -34.15 20.90 -11.22
CA GLY A 489 -34.80 20.33 -12.40
C GLY A 489 -34.97 21.38 -13.48
N SER A 490 -34.87 20.99 -14.77
CA SER A 490 -35.03 21.87 -15.92
C SER A 490 -35.61 21.13 -17.11
N HIS A 491 -36.38 21.86 -17.93
CA HIS A 491 -36.81 21.38 -19.25
C HIS A 491 -35.78 21.75 -20.33
N LYS A 492 -34.90 22.69 -20.06
CA LYS A 492 -33.87 23.16 -20.99
C LYS A 492 -32.51 22.59 -20.64
N GLY A 493 -31.72 22.28 -21.65
CA GLY A 493 -30.37 21.72 -21.45
C GLY A 493 -29.36 22.72 -20.84
N ASP A 494 -29.61 24.01 -20.95
CA ASP A 494 -28.79 25.10 -20.41
C ASP A 494 -29.18 25.49 -18.97
N PHE A 495 -30.23 24.87 -18.41
CA PHE A 495 -30.76 25.14 -17.08
C PHE A 495 -31.23 26.58 -16.86
N SER A 496 -31.52 27.34 -17.93
CA SER A 496 -32.03 28.73 -17.81
C SER A 496 -33.42 28.83 -17.18
N ASP A 497 -34.18 27.74 -17.13
CA ASP A 497 -35.48 27.58 -16.48
C ASP A 497 -35.43 26.70 -15.23
N ALA A 498 -34.27 26.59 -14.62
CA ALA A 498 -34.06 25.67 -13.50
C ALA A 498 -34.94 26.01 -12.29
N VAL A 499 -35.52 24.97 -11.69
CA VAL A 499 -36.27 25.02 -10.45
C VAL A 499 -35.50 24.28 -9.38
N THR A 500 -35.32 24.91 -8.21
CA THR A 500 -34.72 24.25 -7.06
C THR A 500 -35.71 23.25 -6.47
N LEU A 501 -35.28 22.00 -6.42
CA LEU A 501 -36.07 20.87 -5.92
C LEU A 501 -35.76 20.57 -4.46
N LEU A 502 -34.47 20.73 -4.07
CA LEU A 502 -33.98 20.56 -2.71
C LEU A 502 -32.69 21.36 -2.55
N GLU A 503 -32.49 21.97 -1.39
CA GLU A 503 -31.25 22.64 -0.98
C GLU A 503 -30.66 21.98 0.25
N ILE A 504 -29.36 21.75 0.25
CA ILE A 504 -28.63 21.21 1.39
C ILE A 504 -28.40 22.35 2.39
N LYS A 505 -29.03 22.28 3.55
CA LYS A 505 -28.96 23.32 4.60
C LYS A 505 -28.03 22.95 5.76
N GLU A 506 -27.76 21.68 5.93
CA GLU A 506 -26.90 21.11 6.99
C GLU A 506 -25.95 20.10 6.38
N ALA A 507 -24.78 19.93 6.97
CA ALA A 507 -23.80 18.94 6.50
C ALA A 507 -24.41 17.53 6.49
N PRO A 508 -24.47 16.86 5.34
CA PRO A 508 -25.03 15.52 5.26
C PRO A 508 -24.18 14.50 6.03
N GLN A 509 -24.84 13.48 6.54
CA GLN A 509 -24.16 12.38 7.21
C GLN A 509 -23.35 11.54 6.20
N PRO A 510 -22.24 10.89 6.63
CA PRO A 510 -21.41 10.05 5.77
C PRO A 510 -22.07 8.68 5.53
N ALA A 511 -23.26 8.71 4.94
CA ALA A 511 -24.05 7.55 4.59
C ALA A 511 -24.86 7.83 3.34
N LEU A 512 -25.28 6.79 2.65
CA LEU A 512 -26.17 6.91 1.51
C LEU A 512 -27.61 7.12 1.99
N LEU A 513 -28.06 8.37 2.06
CA LEU A 513 -29.35 8.76 2.62
C LEU A 513 -30.32 9.25 1.56
N THR A 514 -31.62 8.96 1.78
CA THR A 514 -32.72 9.37 0.89
C THR A 514 -33.42 10.61 1.41
N TYR A 515 -33.57 11.60 0.56
CA TYR A 515 -34.21 12.87 0.86
C TYR A 515 -35.40 13.12 -0.08
N PRO A 516 -36.60 13.42 0.46
CA PRO A 516 -37.72 13.85 -0.37
C PRO A 516 -37.46 15.23 -0.97
N LEU A 517 -37.82 15.44 -2.21
CA LEU A 517 -37.73 16.73 -2.85
C LEU A 517 -38.83 17.70 -2.32
N SER A 518 -38.44 18.93 -2.08
CA SER A 518 -39.39 19.99 -1.64
C SER A 518 -40.33 20.41 -2.76
N HIS A 519 -39.87 20.29 -4.01
CA HIS A 519 -40.67 20.52 -5.21
C HIS A 519 -40.56 19.32 -6.13
N VAL A 520 -41.68 18.81 -6.56
CA VAL A 520 -41.77 17.65 -7.44
C VAL A 520 -42.34 18.08 -8.77
N GLY A 521 -41.71 17.68 -9.84
CA GLY A 521 -42.14 17.97 -11.22
C GLY A 521 -41.55 16.96 -12.21
N ARG A 522 -42.04 17.03 -13.44
CA ARG A 522 -41.47 16.26 -14.54
C ARG A 522 -40.47 17.13 -15.28
N TYR A 523 -39.19 16.81 -15.23
CA TYR A 523 -38.15 17.56 -15.92
C TYR A 523 -37.39 16.65 -16.88
N LYS A 524 -36.81 17.25 -17.91
CA LYS A 524 -35.94 16.53 -18.87
C LYS A 524 -34.51 16.42 -18.34
N SER A 525 -34.09 17.35 -17.48
CA SER A 525 -32.76 17.37 -16.91
C SER A 525 -32.80 17.59 -15.41
N TYR A 526 -31.97 16.86 -14.70
CA TYR A 526 -31.76 16.99 -13.27
C TYR A 526 -30.27 17.24 -13.00
N ARG A 527 -29.99 18.06 -11.98
CA ARG A 527 -28.60 18.40 -11.65
C ARG A 527 -28.46 18.61 -10.15
N PHE A 528 -27.37 18.11 -9.59
CA PHE A 528 -26.81 18.68 -8.39
C PHE A 528 -25.89 19.82 -8.79
N GLN A 529 -26.04 20.97 -8.18
CA GLN A 529 -25.23 22.16 -8.36
C GLN A 529 -24.62 22.54 -7.02
N ALA A 530 -23.29 22.54 -6.94
CA ALA A 530 -22.56 22.96 -5.75
C ALA A 530 -22.80 24.47 -5.47
N SER A 531 -22.54 24.89 -4.23
CA SER A 531 -22.64 26.32 -3.88
C SER A 531 -21.55 27.14 -4.57
N GLU A 532 -21.75 28.44 -4.69
CA GLU A 532 -20.72 29.35 -5.24
C GLU A 532 -19.51 29.48 -4.31
N GLU A 533 -19.73 29.35 -3.00
CA GLU A 533 -18.71 29.42 -1.98
C GLU A 533 -17.77 28.16 -2.02
N HIS A 534 -18.36 27.00 -2.30
CA HIS A 534 -17.66 25.73 -2.43
C HIS A 534 -18.00 25.07 -3.76
N PRO A 535 -17.34 25.48 -4.86
CA PRO A 535 -17.71 25.06 -6.22
C PRO A 535 -17.23 23.64 -6.57
N HIS A 536 -17.37 22.70 -5.64
CA HIS A 536 -16.98 21.31 -5.82
C HIS A 536 -18.11 20.37 -5.40
N ALA A 537 -18.52 19.49 -6.31
CA ALA A 537 -19.54 18.48 -6.02
C ALA A 537 -18.92 17.28 -5.29
N HIS A 538 -18.68 17.41 -4.00
CA HIS A 538 -18.14 16.32 -3.18
C HIS A 538 -19.18 15.23 -2.85
N ILE A 539 -19.89 14.77 -3.86
CA ILE A 539 -20.85 13.67 -3.79
C ILE A 539 -20.20 12.41 -4.39
N SER A 540 -20.17 11.33 -3.66
CA SER A 540 -19.62 10.05 -4.11
C SER A 540 -20.67 9.14 -4.74
N MET A 541 -21.91 9.27 -4.31
CA MET A 541 -23.04 8.52 -4.86
C MET A 541 -24.26 9.43 -4.99
N LEU A 542 -24.96 9.34 -6.12
CA LEU A 542 -26.18 10.09 -6.39
C LEU A 542 -27.17 9.23 -7.15
N GLU A 543 -28.38 9.11 -6.62
CA GLU A 543 -29.49 8.43 -7.25
C GLU A 543 -30.71 9.36 -7.32
N TRP A 544 -31.37 9.36 -8.46
CA TRP A 544 -32.65 10.04 -8.67
C TRP A 544 -33.77 9.04 -8.62
N LEU A 545 -34.73 9.23 -7.72
CA LEU A 545 -35.72 8.23 -7.39
C LEU A 545 -37.13 8.76 -7.69
N THR A 546 -38.01 7.88 -8.13
CA THR A 546 -39.43 8.16 -8.32
C THR A 546 -40.28 7.20 -7.47
N SER A 547 -41.43 7.66 -7.01
CA SER A 547 -42.42 6.84 -6.29
C SER A 547 -43.68 6.73 -7.14
N GLU A 548 -44.14 5.51 -7.36
CA GLU A 548 -45.39 5.22 -8.05
C GLU A 548 -46.61 5.77 -7.30
N SER A 549 -46.52 5.88 -5.98
CA SER A 549 -47.65 6.35 -5.13
C SER A 549 -47.80 7.87 -5.06
N TYR A 550 -46.85 8.64 -5.65
CA TYR A 550 -46.86 10.09 -5.52
C TYR A 550 -48.01 10.80 -6.22
N GLY A 551 -48.76 10.12 -7.11
CA GLY A 551 -49.91 10.70 -7.84
C GLY A 551 -51.18 10.82 -6.99
N TYR A 552 -51.21 10.35 -5.76
CA TYR A 552 -52.46 10.20 -4.99
C TYR A 552 -52.48 10.91 -3.62
N SER A 553 -51.44 11.52 -3.13
CA SER A 553 -51.50 12.29 -1.89
C SER A 553 -50.62 13.55 -1.93
N ASN A 554 -51.28 14.70 -1.66
CA ASN A 554 -50.64 16.00 -1.45
C ASN A 554 -49.93 16.12 -0.07
N THR A 555 -49.69 15.04 0.59
CA THR A 555 -48.94 15.04 1.86
C THR A 555 -47.47 15.07 1.60
N MET A 556 -46.84 16.21 1.84
CA MET A 556 -45.40 16.34 1.96
C MET A 556 -44.93 15.32 3.02
N LEU A 557 -44.11 14.35 2.61
CA LEU A 557 -43.40 13.52 3.57
C LEU A 557 -42.43 14.46 4.33
N PRO A 558 -42.41 14.43 5.65
CA PRO A 558 -41.54 15.31 6.42
C PRO A 558 -40.07 15.00 6.07
N MET A 559 -39.27 16.07 5.88
CA MET A 559 -37.84 15.96 5.75
C MET A 559 -37.28 15.19 6.96
N ARG A 560 -36.70 14.07 6.72
CA ARG A 560 -36.08 13.28 7.79
C ARG A 560 -34.82 13.96 8.26
N ARG A 561 -34.77 14.30 9.52
CA ARG A 561 -33.56 14.53 10.26
C ARG A 561 -32.96 13.18 10.68
N HIS A 562 -31.89 12.84 10.11
CA HIS A 562 -30.75 12.03 10.45
C HIS A 562 -30.69 11.33 11.80
N VAL A 563 -30.43 10.11 11.75
CA VAL A 563 -30.37 9.05 12.71
C VAL A 563 -31.77 8.45 12.81
N LEU A 564 -31.97 7.48 11.96
CA LEU A 564 -33.06 6.55 12.13
C LEU A 564 -32.87 5.86 13.47
N SER A 565 -33.71 6.19 14.44
CA SER A 565 -33.86 5.34 15.60
C SER A 565 -34.62 4.08 15.15
N PRO A 566 -34.36 2.94 15.77
CA PRO A 566 -35.11 1.67 15.48
C PRO A 566 -36.64 1.81 15.61
N SER A 567 -37.10 2.91 16.22
CA SER A 567 -38.54 3.21 16.38
C SER A 567 -39.16 3.93 15.17
N ASP A 568 -38.41 4.36 14.16
CA ASP A 568 -38.93 5.07 12.99
C ASP A 568 -39.38 4.12 11.88
N THR A 569 -40.19 3.14 12.24
CA THR A 569 -40.73 2.12 11.32
C THR A 569 -41.59 2.65 10.17
N ILE A 570 -42.14 3.88 10.29
CA ILE A 570 -42.98 4.50 9.23
C ILE A 570 -42.14 4.96 8.03
N ALA A 571 -40.92 5.32 8.29
CA ALA A 571 -40.01 5.79 7.27
C ALA A 571 -39.48 4.66 6.38
N VAL A 572 -39.30 3.53 6.94
CA VAL A 572 -38.74 2.30 6.35
C VAL A 572 -39.64 1.72 5.25
N ASN A 573 -40.97 1.75 5.43
CA ASN A 573 -41.88 1.22 4.44
C ASN A 573 -42.04 2.11 3.21
N SER A 574 -41.69 3.42 3.27
CA SER A 574 -41.80 4.34 2.14
C SER A 574 -40.68 4.16 1.11
N GLU A 575 -39.52 3.65 1.49
CA GLU A 575 -38.37 3.46 0.58
C GLU A 575 -38.53 2.24 -0.31
N LYS A 576 -39.25 1.23 0.13
CA LYS A 576 -39.49 0.00 -0.66
C LYS A 576 -40.18 0.24 -2.01
N ASN A 577 -40.83 1.39 -2.18
CA ASN A 577 -41.55 1.76 -3.38
C ASN A 577 -40.80 2.78 -4.26
N LEU A 578 -39.55 3.07 -3.95
CA LEU A 578 -38.74 3.98 -4.73
C LEU A 578 -38.03 3.23 -5.85
N MET A 579 -38.18 3.69 -7.08
CA MET A 579 -37.52 3.14 -8.27
C MET A 579 -36.44 4.09 -8.74
N ARG A 580 -35.27 3.54 -9.06
CA ARG A 580 -34.16 4.29 -9.69
C ARG A 580 -34.53 4.70 -11.12
N LEU A 581 -34.23 5.96 -11.47
CA LEU A 581 -34.28 6.43 -12.86
C LEU A 581 -33.01 6.11 -13.67
N MET A 582 -32.21 5.19 -13.21
CA MET A 582 -30.89 4.87 -13.75
C MET A 582 -30.91 3.83 -14.87
N ASP A 583 -32.08 3.55 -15.42
CA ASP A 583 -32.21 2.64 -16.56
C ASP A 583 -31.54 3.25 -17.80
N ALA A 584 -30.57 2.58 -18.42
CA ALA A 584 -29.83 3.10 -19.58
C ALA A 584 -30.71 3.53 -20.74
N GLU A 585 -31.92 2.95 -20.88
CA GLU A 585 -32.92 3.35 -21.86
C GLU A 585 -33.51 4.73 -21.61
N LYS A 586 -33.43 5.25 -20.39
CA LYS A 586 -33.99 6.55 -19.98
C LYS A 586 -33.02 7.71 -20.11
N TRP A 587 -31.73 7.44 -20.35
CA TRP A 587 -30.69 8.50 -20.39
C TRP A 587 -30.46 9.02 -21.80
N GLU A 588 -30.18 10.33 -21.87
CA GLU A 588 -29.57 10.96 -23.02
C GLU A 588 -28.06 11.20 -22.78
N ASP A 589 -27.73 11.69 -21.60
CA ASP A 589 -26.36 11.95 -21.15
C ASP A 589 -26.27 11.86 -19.62
N MET A 590 -25.20 11.23 -19.16
CA MET A 590 -24.82 11.18 -17.76
C MET A 590 -23.35 11.56 -17.65
N SER A 591 -23.11 12.78 -17.21
CA SER A 591 -21.76 13.39 -17.23
C SER A 591 -20.77 12.72 -16.27
N TRP A 592 -21.25 12.00 -15.24
CA TRP A 592 -20.44 11.44 -14.17
C TRP A 592 -20.86 10.02 -13.85
N LYS A 593 -20.07 9.07 -14.36
CA LYS A 593 -20.32 7.65 -14.09
C LYS A 593 -19.83 7.21 -12.70
N ALA A 594 -18.86 7.93 -12.13
CA ALA A 594 -18.27 7.60 -10.83
C ALA A 594 -19.29 7.72 -9.69
N GLU A 595 -20.23 8.66 -9.74
CA GLU A 595 -21.28 8.85 -8.73
C GLU A 595 -22.33 7.74 -8.73
N TYR A 596 -22.20 6.81 -9.67
CA TYR A 596 -23.10 5.67 -9.83
C TYR A 596 -22.36 4.34 -9.78
N ASP A 597 -21.06 4.34 -9.46
CA ASP A 597 -20.22 3.13 -9.44
C ASP A 597 -20.38 2.30 -8.16
N GLY A 598 -21.11 2.81 -7.19
CA GLY A 598 -21.30 2.16 -5.90
C GLY A 598 -20.14 2.37 -4.92
N ASN A 599 -19.15 3.19 -5.26
CA ASN A 599 -17.98 3.43 -4.42
C ASN A 599 -18.03 4.80 -3.74
N MET A 600 -18.29 4.83 -2.44
CA MET A 600 -18.37 6.06 -1.65
C MET A 600 -17.04 6.78 -1.43
N GLN A 601 -15.92 6.22 -1.86
CA GLN A 601 -14.60 6.88 -1.78
C GLN A 601 -14.28 7.70 -3.02
N THR A 602 -14.92 7.42 -4.15
CA THR A 602 -14.76 8.21 -5.38
C THR A 602 -15.65 9.44 -5.33
N ALA A 603 -15.16 10.56 -5.80
CA ALA A 603 -15.96 11.75 -6.08
C ALA A 603 -15.19 12.65 -7.05
N PRO A 604 -15.86 13.27 -8.05
CA PRO A 604 -15.24 14.24 -8.93
C PRO A 604 -15.06 15.55 -8.18
N SER A 605 -13.90 15.76 -7.60
CA SER A 605 -13.60 16.99 -6.86
C SER A 605 -13.42 18.23 -7.74
N ALA A 606 -13.33 18.06 -9.06
CA ALA A 606 -12.95 19.15 -9.98
C ALA A 606 -14.14 19.93 -10.58
N TYR A 607 -15.38 19.50 -10.35
CA TYR A 607 -16.54 20.07 -11.06
C TYR A 607 -17.66 20.48 -10.11
N PRO A 608 -18.34 21.61 -10.42
CA PRO A 608 -19.41 22.11 -9.56
C PRO A 608 -20.78 21.45 -9.80
N ASN A 609 -20.92 20.60 -10.81
CA ASN A 609 -22.20 20.07 -11.24
C ASN A 609 -22.16 18.58 -11.57
N ILE A 610 -23.19 17.85 -11.13
CA ILE A 610 -23.45 16.47 -11.54
C ILE A 610 -24.80 16.48 -12.26
N THR A 611 -24.84 16.11 -13.55
CA THR A 611 -26.01 16.28 -14.40
C THR A 611 -26.50 14.94 -14.95
N LEU A 612 -27.81 14.71 -14.84
CA LEU A 612 -28.56 13.65 -15.51
C LEU A 612 -29.46 14.25 -16.56
N LYS A 613 -29.36 13.83 -17.82
CA LYS A 613 -30.26 14.17 -18.91
C LYS A 613 -31.07 12.96 -19.34
N LEU A 614 -32.37 13.12 -19.42
CA LEU A 614 -33.31 12.07 -19.80
C LEU A 614 -33.78 12.26 -21.23
N LYS A 615 -34.09 11.17 -21.91
CA LYS A 615 -34.68 11.21 -23.27
C LYS A 615 -36.04 11.90 -23.25
N GLU A 616 -36.86 11.59 -22.25
CA GLU A 616 -38.17 12.16 -22.02
C GLU A 616 -38.32 12.69 -20.59
N PRO A 617 -39.13 13.72 -20.35
CA PRO A 617 -39.36 14.23 -19.02
C PRO A 617 -39.91 13.16 -18.08
N GLN A 618 -39.21 12.88 -16.98
CA GLN A 618 -39.63 11.98 -15.93
C GLN A 618 -39.89 12.73 -14.63
N MET A 619 -40.65 12.14 -13.74
CA MET A 619 -40.89 12.67 -12.42
C MET A 619 -39.85 12.08 -11.43
N VAL A 620 -39.17 12.96 -10.71
CA VAL A 620 -38.33 12.59 -9.56
C VAL A 620 -39.03 13.08 -8.30
N THR A 621 -39.08 12.22 -7.31
CA THR A 621 -39.72 12.52 -6.01
C THR A 621 -38.72 12.58 -4.87
N HIS A 622 -37.60 11.89 -5.00
CA HIS A 622 -36.53 11.79 -3.99
C HIS A 622 -35.17 11.82 -4.66
N VAL A 623 -34.17 12.25 -3.91
CA VAL A 623 -32.77 12.01 -4.21
C VAL A 623 -32.18 11.17 -3.10
N ARG A 624 -31.33 10.22 -3.47
CA ARG A 624 -30.50 9.47 -2.54
C ARG A 624 -29.07 9.80 -2.86
N PHE A 625 -28.33 10.28 -1.87
CA PHE A 625 -26.93 10.61 -2.09
C PHE A 625 -26.08 10.40 -0.84
N SER A 626 -24.78 10.22 -1.07
CA SER A 626 -23.75 10.22 -0.03
C SER A 626 -22.72 11.30 -0.35
N PRO A 627 -22.31 12.09 0.64
CA PRO A 627 -21.10 12.88 0.47
C PRO A 627 -19.90 11.97 0.26
N LYS A 628 -18.84 12.48 -0.33
CA LYS A 628 -17.55 11.76 -0.34
C LYS A 628 -17.20 11.40 1.10
N ASN A 629 -16.97 10.13 1.33
CA ASN A 629 -16.58 9.63 2.64
C ASN A 629 -15.58 8.48 2.48
N ALA A 630 -15.13 7.96 3.59
CA ALA A 630 -14.23 6.82 3.64
C ALA A 630 -14.97 5.48 3.63
N ASP A 631 -16.16 5.42 3.02
CA ASP A 631 -17.03 4.24 2.95
C ASP A 631 -17.37 3.65 4.33
N ASN A 632 -17.69 4.52 5.29
CA ASN A 632 -17.86 4.16 6.70
C ASN A 632 -19.31 4.01 7.18
N GLY A 633 -20.29 4.36 6.36
CA GLY A 633 -21.72 4.14 6.63
C GLY A 633 -22.18 2.75 6.23
N ILE A 634 -23.44 2.45 6.55
CA ILE A 634 -24.12 1.25 6.06
C ILE A 634 -24.80 1.61 4.74
N CYS A 635 -24.52 0.80 3.70
CA CYS A 635 -25.10 0.98 2.37
C CYS A 635 -26.26 -0.01 2.19
N ALA A 636 -27.44 0.50 1.88
CA ALA A 636 -28.57 -0.34 1.52
C ALA A 636 -28.24 -1.18 0.27
N GLY A 637 -28.48 -2.48 0.34
CA GLY A 637 -28.16 -3.44 -0.72
C GLY A 637 -26.88 -4.22 -0.51
N ASP A 638 -25.97 -3.74 0.33
CA ASP A 638 -24.72 -4.44 0.67
C ASP A 638 -24.94 -5.56 1.69
N GLU A 639 -24.08 -6.55 1.64
CA GLU A 639 -24.03 -7.66 2.59
C GLU A 639 -22.94 -7.42 3.62
N TYR A 640 -23.26 -7.63 4.87
CA TYR A 640 -22.38 -7.44 6.02
C TYR A 640 -22.29 -8.70 6.86
N GLU A 641 -21.11 -8.96 7.44
CA GLU A 641 -20.88 -9.96 8.47
C GLU A 641 -20.48 -9.26 9.77
N LEU A 642 -21.20 -9.56 10.85
CA LEU A 642 -20.78 -9.16 12.18
C LEU A 642 -19.91 -10.24 12.79
N ARG A 643 -18.73 -9.87 13.25
CA ARG A 643 -17.80 -10.73 13.98
C ARG A 643 -17.62 -10.25 15.40
N TYR A 644 -17.33 -11.17 16.31
CA TYR A 644 -16.91 -10.88 17.68
C TYR A 644 -15.63 -11.64 18.02
N TRP A 645 -14.86 -11.11 18.93
CA TRP A 645 -13.62 -11.74 19.39
C TRP A 645 -13.87 -12.69 20.55
N ASP A 646 -13.44 -13.94 20.40
CA ASP A 646 -13.45 -14.99 21.44
C ASP A 646 -12.28 -15.95 21.17
N ASP A 647 -11.07 -15.52 21.55
CA ASP A 647 -9.79 -16.16 21.22
C ASP A 647 -9.53 -16.31 19.69
N GLY A 648 -10.27 -15.56 18.90
CA GLY A 648 -10.29 -15.47 17.46
C GLY A 648 -11.56 -14.76 17.00
N TRP A 649 -11.62 -14.34 15.75
CA TRP A 649 -12.82 -13.73 15.18
C TRP A 649 -13.86 -14.78 14.84
N MET A 650 -14.98 -14.74 15.57
CA MET A 650 -16.13 -15.62 15.41
C MET A 650 -17.28 -14.88 14.74
N SER A 651 -17.97 -15.53 13.80
CA SER A 651 -19.11 -14.95 13.11
C SER A 651 -20.38 -14.95 13.98
N CYS A 652 -21.08 -13.82 14.01
CA CYS A 652 -22.47 -13.73 14.47
C CYS A 652 -23.49 -13.98 13.35
N GLY A 653 -23.01 -14.14 12.10
CA GLY A 653 -23.84 -14.30 10.92
C GLY A 653 -23.70 -13.13 9.94
N THR A 654 -24.35 -13.29 8.79
CA THR A 654 -24.43 -12.28 7.73
C THR A 654 -25.84 -11.73 7.63
N ALA A 655 -25.93 -10.46 7.23
CA ALA A 655 -27.20 -9.81 6.93
C ALA A 655 -27.02 -8.85 5.74
N LYS A 656 -28.05 -8.72 4.94
CA LYS A 656 -28.11 -7.72 3.87
C LYS A 656 -28.79 -6.47 4.40
N ALA A 657 -28.13 -5.33 4.28
CA ALA A 657 -28.70 -4.06 4.69
C ALA A 657 -29.86 -3.68 3.75
N GLU A 658 -31.03 -3.45 4.29
CA GLU A 658 -32.18 -2.89 3.55
C GLU A 658 -32.20 -1.35 3.66
N TYR A 659 -31.51 -0.80 4.66
CA TYR A 659 -31.48 0.62 5.03
C TYR A 659 -30.07 1.07 5.37
N GLU A 660 -29.91 2.29 5.81
CA GLU A 660 -28.66 2.89 6.29
C GLU A 660 -28.28 2.44 7.72
N TYR A 661 -28.89 1.38 8.18
CA TYR A 661 -28.53 0.65 9.40
C TYR A 661 -28.71 -0.86 9.17
N ILE A 662 -28.14 -1.65 10.06
CA ILE A 662 -28.25 -3.10 10.01
C ILE A 662 -28.43 -3.64 11.43
N GLU A 663 -29.27 -4.65 11.57
CA GLU A 663 -29.57 -5.27 12.84
C GLU A 663 -29.04 -6.70 12.90
N PHE A 664 -28.50 -7.06 14.05
CA PHE A 664 -28.11 -8.41 14.37
C PHE A 664 -28.75 -8.82 15.68
N GLU A 665 -29.40 -9.98 15.68
CA GLU A 665 -30.00 -10.56 16.84
C GLU A 665 -29.10 -11.63 17.48
N ASN A 666 -29.34 -11.92 18.76
CA ASN A 666 -28.62 -12.98 19.45
C ASN A 666 -27.10 -12.85 19.47
N VAL A 667 -26.61 -11.62 19.55
CA VAL A 667 -25.17 -11.26 19.58
C VAL A 667 -24.66 -11.44 21.01
N PRO A 668 -23.48 -12.11 21.23
CA PRO A 668 -22.87 -12.18 22.56
C PRO A 668 -22.55 -10.79 23.07
N ARG A 669 -22.94 -10.47 24.31
CA ARG A 669 -22.68 -9.18 24.95
C ARG A 669 -21.24 -9.09 25.48
N GLY A 670 -20.72 -7.88 25.67
CA GLY A 670 -19.43 -7.66 26.32
C GLY A 670 -18.22 -8.15 25.51
N LYS A 671 -18.32 -8.14 24.21
CA LYS A 671 -17.25 -8.57 23.29
C LYS A 671 -16.69 -7.39 22.49
N LEU A 672 -15.50 -7.58 21.93
CA LEU A 672 -14.99 -6.75 20.85
C LEU A 672 -15.65 -7.22 19.54
N TYR A 673 -16.15 -6.29 18.76
CA TYR A 673 -16.88 -6.58 17.51
C TYR A 673 -16.17 -6.00 16.31
N TRP A 674 -16.45 -6.57 15.15
CA TRP A 674 -16.00 -6.08 13.85
C TRP A 674 -17.09 -6.29 12.81
N LEU A 675 -17.56 -5.21 12.20
CA LEU A 675 -18.53 -5.25 11.11
C LEU A 675 -17.79 -5.20 9.78
N VAL A 676 -17.86 -6.29 9.03
CA VAL A 676 -17.22 -6.47 7.73
C VAL A 676 -18.24 -6.26 6.62
N ASN A 677 -17.99 -5.36 5.69
CA ASN A 677 -18.77 -5.23 4.47
C ASN A 677 -18.26 -6.24 3.43
N LEU A 678 -19.04 -7.24 3.09
CA LEU A 678 -18.68 -8.31 2.16
C LEU A 678 -18.80 -7.87 0.70
N SER A 679 -19.61 -6.85 0.40
CA SER A 679 -19.85 -6.35 -0.96
C SER A 679 -18.72 -5.42 -1.45
N GLN A 680 -18.29 -4.45 -0.62
CA GLN A 680 -17.41 -3.39 -1.07
C GLN A 680 -16.23 -3.11 -0.11
N GLY A 681 -16.22 -3.60 1.08
CA GLY A 681 -15.44 -3.29 2.24
C GLY A 681 -14.08 -2.62 2.08
N LYS A 682 -13.95 -1.52 2.76
CA LYS A 682 -12.73 -0.83 3.23
C LYS A 682 -13.15 0.02 4.41
N GLU A 683 -12.19 0.63 5.12
CA GLU A 683 -12.49 1.52 6.24
C GLU A 683 -13.38 0.81 7.30
N GLU A 684 -12.92 -0.33 7.77
CA GLU A 684 -13.55 -1.09 8.83
C GLU A 684 -12.70 -1.04 10.09
N MET A 685 -13.33 -0.92 11.27
CA MET A 685 -12.61 -0.81 12.53
C MET A 685 -13.31 -1.61 13.62
N PRO A 686 -12.57 -2.33 14.47
CA PRO A 686 -13.13 -2.95 15.65
C PRO A 686 -13.77 -1.95 16.60
N PHE A 687 -14.85 -2.35 17.23
CA PHE A 687 -15.63 -1.53 18.17
C PHE A 687 -16.17 -2.39 19.31
N VAL A 688 -16.59 -1.71 20.35
CA VAL A 688 -17.36 -2.29 21.45
C VAL A 688 -18.72 -1.61 21.56
N ILE A 689 -19.65 -2.24 22.22
CA ILE A 689 -20.95 -1.63 22.57
C ILE A 689 -20.81 -1.04 23.98
N GLY A 690 -20.75 0.29 24.03
CA GLY A 690 -20.65 1.03 25.27
C GLY A 690 -21.99 1.26 25.95
N GLU A 691 -22.03 2.24 26.85
CA GLU A 691 -23.25 2.63 27.54
C GLU A 691 -24.34 3.04 26.54
N GLN A 692 -25.58 2.77 26.86
CA GLN A 692 -26.76 3.06 26.03
C GLN A 692 -26.81 2.32 24.68
N GLY A 693 -25.98 1.26 24.49
CA GLY A 693 -25.96 0.50 23.24
C GLY A 693 -25.21 1.19 22.07
N LEU A 694 -24.43 2.22 22.36
CA LEU A 694 -23.69 2.99 21.34
C LEU A 694 -22.42 2.26 20.91
N GLN A 695 -22.13 2.27 19.60
CA GLN A 695 -20.85 1.83 19.06
C GLN A 695 -19.71 2.75 19.52
N ARG A 696 -18.63 2.17 20.05
CA ARG A 696 -17.40 2.85 20.42
C ARG A 696 -16.26 2.22 19.67
N PHE A 697 -15.69 2.95 18.73
CA PHE A 697 -14.60 2.47 17.89
C PHE A 697 -13.26 2.58 18.64
N VAL A 698 -12.46 1.54 18.54
CA VAL A 698 -11.29 1.36 19.40
C VAL A 698 -10.31 2.52 19.31
N TYR A 699 -9.97 2.99 18.11
CA TYR A 699 -8.95 4.04 17.95
C TYR A 699 -9.44 5.48 18.13
N TYR A 700 -10.74 5.73 18.02
CA TYR A 700 -11.29 7.09 18.05
C TYR A 700 -12.07 7.40 19.33
N ASP A 701 -12.78 6.40 19.85
CA ASP A 701 -13.65 6.61 21.00
C ASP A 701 -13.07 6.05 22.31
N ILE A 702 -12.03 5.20 22.22
CA ILE A 702 -11.47 4.45 23.34
C ILE A 702 -10.01 4.82 23.59
N MET A 703 -9.20 4.86 22.53
CA MET A 703 -7.79 5.20 22.61
C MET A 703 -7.61 6.65 22.16
N ASP A 704 -8.13 7.59 22.91
CA ASP A 704 -8.06 9.02 22.60
C ASP A 704 -6.60 9.47 22.55
N ILE A 705 -6.00 9.33 21.37
CA ILE A 705 -4.65 9.79 21.12
C ILE A 705 -4.81 11.22 20.66
N GLU A 706 -4.70 12.16 21.58
CA GLU A 706 -4.56 13.57 21.26
C GLU A 706 -3.39 13.74 20.29
N ASN A 707 -3.73 14.18 19.08
CA ASN A 707 -2.76 14.68 18.11
C ASN A 707 -2.18 16.02 18.54
#